data_a2bd4adb484c044fe3d3b649ee7aa0bc
#
_entry.id   a2bd4adb484c044fe3d3b649ee7aa0bc
#
_cell.length_a   1.000
_cell.length_b   1.000
_cell.length_c   1.000
_cell.angle_alpha   90.00
_cell.angle_beta   90.00
_cell.angle_gamma   90.00
#
_symmetry.space_group_name_H-M   'P 1'
#
loop_
_entity.id
_entity.type
_entity.pdbx_description
1 polymer ?
#
loop_
_entity_poly.entity_id
_entity_poly.type
_entity_poly.pdbx_seq_one_letter_code
_entity_poly.pdbx_strand_id
1 'polypeptide(L)'
;MTKAILIFCFSLVATTLNANCDFSTVDFLSEIDNPSAIKRIEINVPKSAKFNRNFAKILTSKTENIPPELKKKFKAKLTVRYDFGSCVYKAKVRQNGDWKDHIVLKNGSPVRSINVKLKEGNILNAVEFKLLIPETRNNLNEVLGSIILRKLGYIAPETFQVETSVNGVSSTMIFQENASKELLERNNRREGPLFEGDEELLWSFENYPAFSLESLALSRSTNPKWFLKGKSSQHITLKAYEQLQAACLEYTQQYYVNGETLAIYPNMHLSSIFKDYASTLFVMNGHHALRPHNRKYYYNVFSREFEPIYYDGNFSLQEPALLPSPFSGEYKFPHNDKLHSENFKEEVFNDFSSRVIIGNWRSKLFVDKSFAQIEENVKQLQEKSNNVVAMSGKYRKASFPDNLKKYLDRENIFKVEQRKISSVELVNDDYKVSDLNGQTTILSPKEIARVISRNKLKGKRTIYLAEKTTDRDIDLKTRRIMAVGGYAVYSKGLSLKVDKNKRNIMIKQDDASDWILFKGVNLDGWTLSFDGAKAEDSRREYTQRFNKYGMTGCLNLYRSKFNNTKIYIKEGMCEDSLNIIDSTGSIKEVKVEKAYADGVDIDFSSVSIESLEVNTAGNDCLDVSGGIYSLDSIKLKDCRDKGISVGEKSKLTASTVLLDQASLGDSSKDSSIVNIASAKLTGVLVCAEAVQKKQEFGGASAIFGSLDCKGEILVDKNSIITRGAE
;
A
#
# COMPACT_ATOMS: atom_id res chain seq x y z
N MET A 1 -33.23 40.77 22.55
CA MET A 1 -31.76 40.72 22.34
C MET A 1 -31.44 39.44 21.57
N THR A 2 -31.44 39.56 20.27
CA THR A 2 -31.24 38.43 19.32
C THR A 2 -29.74 38.28 19.03
N LYS A 3 -29.13 37.23 19.48
CA LYS A 3 -27.74 36.91 19.13
C LYS A 3 -27.71 36.24 17.75
N ALA A 4 -27.23 36.98 16.77
CA ALA A 4 -26.87 36.42 15.47
C ALA A 4 -25.63 35.55 15.61
N ILE A 5 -25.75 34.28 15.32
CA ILE A 5 -24.62 33.33 15.19
C ILE A 5 -24.08 33.50 13.78
N LEU A 6 -22.89 34.11 13.65
CA LEU A 6 -22.12 34.17 12.42
C LEU A 6 -21.51 32.74 12.19
N ILE A 7 -22.06 32.03 11.25
CA ILE A 7 -21.45 30.80 10.72
C ILE A 7 -20.34 31.24 9.77
N PHE A 8 -19.09 31.10 10.18
CA PHE A 8 -17.91 31.21 9.33
C PHE A 8 -17.84 29.99 8.47
N CYS A 9 -18.34 30.06 7.24
CA CYS A 9 -17.96 29.12 6.19
C CYS A 9 -16.46 29.28 5.90
N PHE A 10 -15.63 28.42 6.45
CA PHE A 10 -14.27 28.20 5.94
C PHE A 10 -14.40 27.51 4.58
N SER A 11 -14.48 28.31 3.52
CA SER A 11 -14.11 27.84 2.20
C SER A 11 -12.62 27.47 2.24
N LEU A 12 -12.30 26.19 2.38
CA LEU A 12 -10.98 25.68 2.05
C LEU A 12 -10.78 25.95 0.56
N VAL A 13 -10.13 27.08 0.27
CA VAL A 13 -9.50 27.28 -1.03
C VAL A 13 -8.44 26.19 -1.12
N ALA A 14 -8.78 25.09 -1.79
CA ALA A 14 -7.81 24.10 -2.22
C ALA A 14 -6.77 24.86 -3.03
N THR A 15 -5.59 25.09 -2.45
CA THR A 15 -4.43 25.61 -3.17
C THR A 15 -4.11 24.54 -4.21
N THR A 16 -4.57 24.77 -5.44
CA THR A 16 -4.28 23.94 -6.61
C THR A 16 -2.78 23.74 -6.67
N LEU A 17 -2.33 22.52 -6.45
CA LEU A 17 -0.95 22.07 -6.64
C LEU A 17 -0.69 22.06 -8.16
N ASN A 18 -0.40 23.23 -8.72
CA ASN A 18 -0.27 23.42 -10.16
C ASN A 18 1.04 22.84 -10.68
N ALA A 19 0.98 21.62 -11.19
CA ALA A 19 1.94 21.17 -12.19
C ALA A 19 1.72 22.03 -13.46
N ASN A 20 2.79 22.64 -13.98
CA ASN A 20 2.72 23.29 -15.28
C ASN A 20 2.90 22.20 -16.35
N CYS A 21 1.78 21.65 -16.82
CA CYS A 21 1.74 20.75 -17.97
C CYS A 21 1.28 21.53 -19.21
N ASP A 22 1.96 21.32 -20.32
CA ASP A 22 1.64 21.83 -21.64
C ASP A 22 1.35 20.61 -22.52
N PHE A 23 0.07 20.36 -22.82
CA PHE A 23 -0.38 19.23 -23.58
C PHE A 23 -1.02 19.69 -24.89
N SER A 24 -0.66 19.02 -25.98
CA SER A 24 -1.14 19.35 -27.33
C SER A 24 -2.46 18.68 -27.72
N THR A 25 -2.96 17.71 -26.92
CA THR A 25 -4.18 16.93 -27.23
C THR A 25 -5.06 16.72 -26.00
N VAL A 26 -6.37 16.53 -26.25
CA VAL A 26 -7.38 16.31 -25.19
C VAL A 26 -7.30 14.89 -24.62
N ASP A 27 -6.73 13.92 -25.33
CA ASP A 27 -6.68 12.50 -24.94
C ASP A 27 -5.56 12.19 -23.91
N PHE A 28 -4.93 13.21 -23.37
CA PHE A 28 -3.81 13.01 -22.42
C PHE A 28 -4.21 12.26 -21.15
N LEU A 29 -5.49 12.27 -20.75
CA LEU A 29 -5.95 11.59 -19.53
C LEU A 29 -5.74 10.07 -19.60
N SER A 30 -5.91 9.47 -20.79
CA SER A 30 -5.67 8.03 -21.00
C SER A 30 -4.18 7.70 -21.17
N GLU A 31 -3.40 8.64 -21.72
CA GLU A 31 -1.99 8.42 -22.08
C GLU A 31 -1.00 8.76 -20.97
N ILE A 32 -1.37 9.66 -20.03
CA ILE A 32 -0.46 10.09 -18.94
C ILE A 32 -0.07 8.94 -18.01
N ASP A 33 -0.90 7.91 -17.92
CA ASP A 33 -0.68 6.69 -17.14
C ASP A 33 0.01 5.57 -17.94
N ASN A 34 0.34 5.82 -19.21
CA ASN A 34 1.04 4.88 -20.05
C ASN A 34 2.57 5.04 -19.91
N PRO A 35 3.33 4.04 -19.40
CA PRO A 35 4.77 4.15 -19.26
C PRO A 35 5.48 4.43 -20.60
N SER A 36 4.98 3.89 -21.72
CA SER A 36 5.59 4.07 -23.05
C SER A 36 5.47 5.51 -23.59
N ALA A 37 4.53 6.29 -23.06
CA ALA A 37 4.37 7.70 -23.42
C ALA A 37 5.48 8.58 -22.83
N ILE A 38 6.19 8.11 -21.78
CA ILE A 38 7.28 8.85 -21.13
C ILE A 38 8.56 8.69 -21.95
N LYS A 39 8.96 9.74 -22.65
CA LYS A 39 10.19 9.72 -23.48
C LYS A 39 11.43 10.10 -22.71
N ARG A 40 11.30 11.05 -21.77
CA ARG A 40 12.47 11.54 -21.04
C ARG A 40 12.10 12.20 -19.71
N ILE A 41 12.96 12.03 -18.72
CA ILE A 41 12.91 12.75 -17.45
C ILE A 41 14.15 13.63 -17.34
N GLU A 42 13.96 14.95 -17.30
CA GLU A 42 15.05 15.94 -17.19
C GLU A 42 15.06 16.54 -15.78
N ILE A 43 16.21 16.49 -15.11
CA ILE A 43 16.39 17.04 -13.77
C ILE A 43 17.40 18.18 -13.83
N ASN A 44 16.95 19.38 -13.49
CA ASN A 44 17.79 20.54 -13.33
C ASN A 44 17.91 20.91 -11.84
N VAL A 45 19.14 20.84 -11.32
CA VAL A 45 19.49 21.26 -9.96
C VAL A 45 20.14 22.65 -10.04
N PRO A 46 19.44 23.74 -9.66
CA PRO A 46 19.95 25.12 -9.82
C PRO A 46 21.30 25.38 -9.12
N LYS A 47 21.54 24.68 -7.98
CA LYS A 47 22.82 24.73 -7.26
C LYS A 47 23.78 23.66 -7.77
N SER A 48 24.03 23.63 -9.09
CA SER A 48 24.81 22.59 -9.77
C SER A 48 26.23 22.44 -9.21
N ALA A 49 26.95 23.53 -8.98
CA ALA A 49 28.29 23.51 -8.39
C ALA A 49 28.34 22.86 -7.00
N LYS A 50 27.34 23.15 -6.13
CA LYS A 50 27.23 22.53 -4.82
C LYS A 50 26.87 21.04 -4.93
N PHE A 51 25.99 20.69 -5.86
CA PHE A 51 25.58 19.33 -6.14
C PHE A 51 26.77 18.50 -6.67
N ASN A 52 27.54 19.02 -7.57
CA ASN A 52 28.74 18.36 -8.10
C ASN A 52 29.89 18.27 -7.07
N ARG A 53 30.06 19.29 -6.22
CA ARG A 53 31.02 19.22 -5.10
C ARG A 53 30.62 18.13 -4.08
N ASN A 54 29.33 17.96 -3.83
CA ASN A 54 28.85 16.87 -2.95
C ASN A 54 29.15 15.48 -3.55
N PHE A 55 29.01 15.35 -4.88
CA PHE A 55 29.42 14.16 -5.63
C PHE A 55 30.92 13.86 -5.50
N ALA A 56 31.77 14.86 -5.77
CA ALA A 56 33.23 14.69 -5.63
C ALA A 56 33.61 14.22 -4.22
N LYS A 57 32.97 14.76 -3.17
CA LYS A 57 33.19 14.32 -1.79
C LYS A 57 32.83 12.87 -1.54
N ILE A 58 31.80 12.35 -2.20
CA ILE A 58 31.40 10.93 -2.11
C ILE A 58 32.49 10.06 -2.75
N LEU A 59 32.93 10.42 -3.96
CA LEU A 59 33.98 9.67 -4.67
C LEU A 59 35.29 9.61 -3.88
N THR A 60 35.68 10.73 -3.27
CA THR A 60 36.94 10.86 -2.53
C THR A 60 36.87 10.44 -1.07
N SER A 61 35.67 10.02 -0.57
CA SER A 61 35.59 9.49 0.78
C SER A 61 36.35 8.17 0.90
N LYS A 62 36.97 7.95 2.07
CA LYS A 62 37.79 6.73 2.33
C LYS A 62 36.96 5.46 2.52
N THR A 63 35.64 5.62 2.76
CA THR A 63 34.69 4.51 2.97
C THR A 63 34.20 3.94 1.65
N GLU A 64 33.91 2.65 1.56
CA GLU A 64 33.27 2.01 0.40
C GLU A 64 31.80 2.40 0.29
N ASN A 65 31.17 2.64 1.42
CA ASN A 65 29.79 3.11 1.50
C ASN A 65 29.69 4.63 1.32
N ILE A 66 28.51 5.10 0.93
CA ILE A 66 28.18 6.53 0.81
C ILE A 66 27.83 7.08 2.20
N PRO A 67 28.67 7.98 2.78
CA PRO A 67 28.41 8.55 4.09
C PRO A 67 27.02 9.20 4.18
N PRO A 68 26.22 8.92 5.23
CA PRO A 68 24.86 9.44 5.37
C PRO A 68 24.76 10.97 5.30
N GLU A 69 25.76 11.68 5.82
CA GLU A 69 25.86 13.14 5.80
C GLU A 69 26.07 13.71 4.39
N LEU A 70 26.50 12.90 3.44
CA LEU A 70 26.64 13.27 2.03
C LEU A 70 25.38 12.98 1.20
N LYS A 71 24.39 12.27 1.75
CA LYS A 71 23.07 12.06 1.12
C LYS A 71 22.16 13.30 1.27
N LYS A 72 22.69 14.49 0.99
CA LYS A 72 22.01 15.80 1.12
C LYS A 72 20.89 15.97 0.09
N LYS A 73 19.79 16.60 0.50
CA LYS A 73 18.67 16.95 -0.38
C LYS A 73 18.90 18.28 -1.07
N PHE A 74 18.67 18.34 -2.38
CA PHE A 74 18.74 19.52 -3.22
C PHE A 74 17.39 19.83 -3.82
N LYS A 75 17.02 21.12 -3.94
CA LYS A 75 15.87 21.54 -4.74
C LYS A 75 16.20 21.32 -6.21
N ALA A 76 15.24 20.86 -6.99
CA ALA A 76 15.36 20.62 -8.43
C ALA A 76 14.06 21.02 -9.14
N LYS A 77 14.19 21.34 -10.43
CA LYS A 77 13.11 21.39 -11.39
C LYS A 77 13.19 20.09 -12.19
N LEU A 78 12.08 19.38 -12.30
CA LEU A 78 11.96 18.14 -13.03
C LEU A 78 11.01 18.34 -14.18
N THR A 79 11.41 18.01 -15.41
CA THR A 79 10.55 18.03 -16.60
C THR A 79 10.38 16.61 -17.10
N VAL A 80 9.13 16.17 -17.26
CA VAL A 80 8.77 14.92 -17.93
C VAL A 80 8.33 15.26 -19.35
N ARG A 81 8.95 14.63 -20.34
CA ARG A 81 8.56 14.75 -21.74
C ARG A 81 7.79 13.52 -22.15
N TYR A 82 6.60 13.75 -22.65
CA TYR A 82 5.68 12.75 -23.21
C TYR A 82 5.60 12.92 -24.72
N ASP A 83 5.00 11.97 -25.43
CA ASP A 83 4.70 12.10 -26.87
C ASP A 83 3.76 13.27 -27.17
N PHE A 84 2.85 13.57 -26.25
CA PHE A 84 1.78 14.55 -26.39
C PHE A 84 2.10 15.89 -25.68
N GLY A 85 3.29 16.08 -25.12
CA GLY A 85 3.64 17.32 -24.44
C GLY A 85 4.63 17.17 -23.28
N SER A 86 4.61 18.09 -22.34
CA SER A 86 5.52 18.02 -21.20
C SER A 86 4.91 18.55 -19.91
N CYS A 87 5.35 17.98 -18.77
CA CYS A 87 5.01 18.48 -17.45
C CYS A 87 6.27 18.93 -16.67
N VAL A 88 6.12 20.01 -15.94
CA VAL A 88 7.20 20.57 -15.13
C VAL A 88 6.81 20.56 -13.67
N TYR A 89 7.65 19.91 -12.84
CA TYR A 89 7.41 19.72 -11.42
C TYR A 89 8.53 20.31 -10.57
N LYS A 90 8.18 20.82 -9.38
CA LYS A 90 9.16 21.10 -8.33
C LYS A 90 9.50 19.80 -7.61
N ALA A 91 10.79 19.54 -7.40
CA ALA A 91 11.26 18.32 -6.76
C ALA A 91 12.35 18.58 -5.71
N LYS A 92 12.59 17.58 -4.88
CA LYS A 92 13.81 17.43 -4.09
C LYS A 92 14.51 16.16 -4.53
N VAL A 93 15.81 16.26 -4.78
CA VAL A 93 16.65 15.13 -5.19
C VAL A 93 17.78 14.91 -4.19
N ARG A 94 18.20 13.66 -4.03
CA ARG A 94 19.38 13.29 -3.24
C ARG A 94 20.08 12.08 -3.87
N GLN A 95 21.35 11.85 -3.53
CA GLN A 95 22.04 10.61 -3.87
C GLN A 95 21.22 9.42 -3.34
N ASN A 96 21.01 8.40 -4.16
CA ASN A 96 20.48 7.09 -3.78
C ASN A 96 21.60 6.05 -3.68
N GLY A 97 21.35 4.98 -2.98
CA GLY A 97 22.27 3.86 -2.74
C GLY A 97 23.10 4.03 -1.48
N ASP A 98 23.58 2.93 -0.96
CA ASP A 98 24.44 2.83 0.21
C ASP A 98 25.89 2.59 -0.21
N TRP A 99 26.11 2.00 -1.37
CA TRP A 99 27.41 1.71 -1.95
C TRP A 99 27.76 2.67 -3.09
N LYS A 100 29.06 2.78 -3.40
CA LYS A 100 29.57 3.67 -4.46
C LYS A 100 29.31 3.16 -5.88
N ASP A 101 28.86 1.92 -6.07
CA ASP A 101 28.38 1.38 -7.36
C ASP A 101 27.20 2.17 -7.96
N HIS A 102 26.47 2.87 -7.09
CA HIS A 102 25.44 3.84 -7.48
C HIS A 102 26.01 5.15 -8.10
N ILE A 103 27.29 5.17 -8.41
CA ILE A 103 27.99 6.32 -9.00
C ILE A 103 29.01 5.82 -10.00
N VAL A 104 28.83 6.17 -11.27
CA VAL A 104 29.74 5.78 -12.36
C VAL A 104 30.14 6.98 -13.21
N LEU A 105 31.28 6.91 -13.86
CA LEU A 105 31.70 7.87 -14.89
C LEU A 105 31.40 7.23 -16.25
N LYS A 106 30.48 7.84 -17.01
CA LYS A 106 30.20 7.47 -18.41
C LYS A 106 30.72 8.60 -19.31
N ASN A 107 31.68 8.30 -20.17
CA ASN A 107 32.34 9.27 -21.06
C ASN A 107 32.83 10.53 -20.33
N GLY A 108 33.47 10.34 -19.16
CA GLY A 108 33.97 11.44 -18.33
C GLY A 108 32.92 12.23 -17.55
N SER A 109 31.65 11.93 -17.74
CA SER A 109 30.53 12.60 -17.05
C SER A 109 29.97 11.75 -15.92
N PRO A 110 29.62 12.38 -14.76
CA PRO A 110 29.11 11.65 -13.62
C PRO A 110 27.64 11.23 -13.81
N VAL A 111 27.38 9.94 -13.82
CA VAL A 111 26.03 9.35 -13.73
C VAL A 111 25.84 8.76 -12.34
N ARG A 112 24.68 9.03 -11.73
CA ARG A 112 24.42 8.62 -10.37
C ARG A 112 22.96 8.19 -10.18
N SER A 113 22.75 7.20 -9.35
CA SER A 113 21.39 6.86 -8.88
C SER A 113 20.86 7.97 -7.97
N ILE A 114 19.62 8.41 -8.21
CA ILE A 114 19.00 9.57 -7.54
C ILE A 114 17.65 9.16 -6.94
N ASN A 115 17.43 9.53 -5.68
CA ASN A 115 16.10 9.49 -5.07
C ASN A 115 15.42 10.84 -5.33
N VAL A 116 14.20 10.80 -5.85
CA VAL A 116 13.38 11.95 -6.21
C VAL A 116 12.13 11.98 -5.36
N LYS A 117 11.77 13.16 -4.85
CA LYS A 117 10.49 13.46 -4.22
C LYS A 117 9.86 14.66 -4.89
N LEU A 118 8.77 14.46 -5.58
CA LEU A 118 7.96 15.53 -6.16
C LEU A 118 7.28 16.34 -5.07
N LYS A 119 7.08 17.63 -5.33
CA LYS A 119 6.35 18.55 -4.45
C LYS A 119 4.96 18.88 -4.97
N GLU A 120 4.72 18.59 -6.21
CA GLU A 120 3.49 18.75 -6.95
C GLU A 120 3.47 17.73 -8.08
N GLY A 121 2.29 17.26 -8.50
CA GLY A 121 2.10 16.25 -9.54
C GLY A 121 2.71 14.89 -9.21
N ASN A 122 2.70 14.02 -10.19
CA ASN A 122 3.16 12.64 -10.09
C ASN A 122 3.70 12.13 -11.43
N ILE A 123 4.35 10.98 -11.42
CA ILE A 123 4.71 10.21 -12.63
C ILE A 123 4.15 8.82 -12.43
N LEU A 124 3.18 8.42 -13.26
CA LEU A 124 2.47 7.15 -13.11
C LEU A 124 1.98 6.93 -11.67
N ASN A 125 1.35 7.94 -11.08
CA ASN A 125 0.90 8.00 -9.68
C ASN A 125 2.02 7.93 -8.61
N ALA A 126 3.29 7.81 -8.98
CA ALA A 126 4.40 7.86 -8.03
C ALA A 126 4.78 9.32 -7.70
N VAL A 127 4.81 9.66 -6.42
CA VAL A 127 5.25 10.97 -5.87
C VAL A 127 6.70 10.90 -5.40
N GLU A 128 7.13 9.74 -4.93
CA GLU A 128 8.51 9.46 -4.53
C GLU A 128 9.04 8.23 -5.29
N PHE A 129 10.17 8.39 -5.96
CA PHE A 129 10.78 7.34 -6.77
C PHE A 129 12.30 7.45 -6.83
N LYS A 130 12.92 6.44 -7.41
CA LYS A 130 14.35 6.38 -7.69
C LYS A 130 14.58 6.36 -9.19
N LEU A 131 15.66 6.99 -9.63
CA LEU A 131 16.27 6.77 -10.92
C LEU A 131 17.58 6.02 -10.66
N LEU A 132 17.66 4.76 -11.06
CA LEU A 132 18.74 3.85 -10.73
C LEU A 132 19.60 3.60 -11.95
N ILE A 133 20.92 3.51 -11.74
CA ILE A 133 21.84 3.02 -12.75
C ILE A 133 21.44 1.56 -13.04
N PRO A 134 21.18 1.18 -14.30
CA PRO A 134 20.60 -0.13 -14.61
C PRO A 134 21.43 -1.31 -14.10
N GLU A 135 22.74 -1.18 -14.14
CA GLU A 135 23.68 -2.21 -13.69
C GLU A 135 23.57 -2.52 -12.18
N THR A 136 23.09 -1.56 -11.37
CA THR A 136 22.88 -1.75 -9.92
C THR A 136 21.64 -2.58 -9.60
N ARG A 137 20.84 -2.95 -10.61
CA ARG A 137 19.60 -3.72 -10.48
C ARG A 137 19.47 -4.80 -11.55
N ASN A 138 20.60 -5.24 -12.12
CA ASN A 138 20.62 -6.24 -13.17
C ASN A 138 19.69 -5.92 -14.36
N ASN A 139 19.63 -4.64 -14.74
CA ASN A 139 18.98 -4.12 -15.95
C ASN A 139 17.50 -4.55 -16.11
N LEU A 140 17.19 -5.20 -17.24
CA LEU A 140 15.83 -5.63 -17.62
C LEU A 140 15.22 -6.64 -16.64
N ASN A 141 16.05 -7.39 -15.92
CA ASN A 141 15.58 -8.36 -14.95
C ASN A 141 14.75 -7.72 -13.83
N GLU A 142 15.14 -6.53 -13.36
CA GLU A 142 14.39 -5.78 -12.33
C GLU A 142 13.01 -5.35 -12.83
N VAL A 143 12.93 -4.89 -14.10
CA VAL A 143 11.66 -4.48 -14.71
C VAL A 143 10.73 -5.68 -14.84
N LEU A 144 11.21 -6.78 -15.46
CA LEU A 144 10.42 -7.99 -15.67
C LEU A 144 10.01 -8.64 -14.35
N GLY A 145 10.93 -8.74 -13.39
CA GLY A 145 10.65 -9.32 -12.07
C GLY A 145 9.58 -8.56 -11.29
N SER A 146 9.64 -7.23 -11.32
CA SER A 146 8.63 -6.38 -10.69
C SER A 146 7.23 -6.58 -11.30
N ILE A 147 7.16 -6.73 -12.64
CA ILE A 147 5.90 -6.99 -13.35
C ILE A 147 5.33 -8.35 -12.97
N ILE A 148 6.15 -9.41 -13.00
CA ILE A 148 5.72 -10.76 -12.62
C ILE A 148 5.15 -10.75 -11.20
N LEU A 149 5.86 -10.14 -10.24
CA LEU A 149 5.39 -10.08 -8.85
C LEU A 149 4.05 -9.34 -8.71
N ARG A 150 3.87 -8.19 -9.38
CA ARG A 150 2.57 -7.46 -9.36
C ARG A 150 1.44 -8.31 -9.93
N LYS A 151 1.65 -8.95 -11.07
CA LYS A 151 0.62 -9.79 -11.71
C LYS A 151 0.30 -11.07 -10.91
N LEU A 152 1.23 -11.52 -10.07
CA LEU A 152 1.00 -12.56 -9.08
C LEU A 152 0.27 -12.04 -7.81
N GLY A 153 0.05 -10.73 -7.69
CA GLY A 153 -0.68 -10.10 -6.58
C GLY A 153 0.16 -9.68 -5.39
N TYR A 154 1.50 -9.75 -5.50
CA TYR A 154 2.41 -9.19 -4.49
C TYR A 154 2.52 -7.68 -4.62
N ILE A 155 2.83 -7.01 -3.52
CA ILE A 155 3.09 -5.57 -3.51
C ILE A 155 4.48 -5.33 -4.12
N ALA A 156 4.50 -4.81 -5.35
CA ALA A 156 5.75 -4.51 -6.06
C ALA A 156 5.68 -3.14 -6.76
N PRO A 157 6.82 -2.41 -6.85
CA PRO A 157 6.86 -1.05 -7.35
C PRO A 157 6.60 -0.95 -8.86
N GLU A 158 6.11 0.20 -9.29
CA GLU A 158 6.18 0.60 -10.69
C GLU A 158 7.64 0.72 -11.09
N THR A 159 8.02 0.01 -12.17
CA THR A 159 9.42 -0.09 -12.62
C THR A 159 9.47 -0.09 -14.14
N PHE A 160 10.29 0.80 -14.74
CA PHE A 160 10.47 0.89 -16.19
C PHE A 160 11.81 1.55 -16.55
N GLN A 161 12.28 1.33 -17.77
CA GLN A 161 13.44 2.04 -18.32
C GLN A 161 13.00 3.41 -18.85
N VAL A 162 13.83 4.43 -18.64
CA VAL A 162 13.56 5.78 -19.13
C VAL A 162 14.87 6.51 -19.46
N GLU A 163 14.84 7.28 -20.55
CA GLU A 163 15.91 8.24 -20.85
C GLU A 163 15.87 9.38 -19.83
N THR A 164 17.02 9.73 -19.30
CA THR A 164 17.13 10.79 -18.30
C THR A 164 18.20 11.80 -18.68
N SER A 165 18.08 13.01 -18.14
CA SER A 165 19.14 14.01 -18.18
C SER A 165 19.23 14.71 -16.83
N VAL A 166 20.41 14.69 -16.21
CA VAL A 166 20.67 15.37 -14.95
C VAL A 166 21.70 16.47 -15.16
N ASN A 167 21.26 17.73 -15.07
CA ASN A 167 22.09 18.90 -15.40
C ASN A 167 22.81 18.76 -16.76
N GLY A 168 22.12 18.24 -17.79
CA GLY A 168 22.65 18.05 -19.13
C GLY A 168 23.37 16.72 -19.39
N VAL A 169 23.67 15.93 -18.36
CA VAL A 169 24.25 14.58 -18.52
C VAL A 169 23.16 13.56 -18.79
N SER A 170 23.16 13.01 -20.00
CA SER A 170 22.15 12.02 -20.44
C SER A 170 22.56 10.60 -20.08
N SER A 171 21.57 9.77 -19.71
CA SER A 171 21.74 8.34 -19.45
C SER A 171 20.39 7.61 -19.47
N THR A 172 20.37 6.34 -19.87
CA THR A 172 19.24 5.46 -19.63
C THR A 172 19.27 5.03 -18.17
N MET A 173 18.13 5.10 -17.48
CA MET A 173 18.00 4.70 -16.09
C MET A 173 16.77 3.84 -15.86
N ILE A 174 16.73 3.13 -14.74
CA ILE A 174 15.53 2.45 -14.26
C ILE A 174 14.79 3.41 -13.32
N PHE A 175 13.54 3.74 -13.67
CA PHE A 175 12.59 4.32 -12.74
C PHE A 175 12.08 3.22 -11.81
N GLN A 176 12.06 3.48 -10.51
CA GLN A 176 11.47 2.58 -9.52
C GLN A 176 10.76 3.38 -8.44
N GLU A 177 9.48 3.11 -8.25
CA GLU A 177 8.66 3.72 -7.22
C GLU A 177 9.17 3.39 -5.81
N ASN A 178 9.01 4.30 -4.87
CA ASN A 178 9.32 4.05 -3.46
C ASN A 178 8.14 3.35 -2.74
N ALA A 179 8.46 2.59 -1.70
CA ALA A 179 7.46 2.02 -0.81
C ALA A 179 6.78 3.14 0.01
N SER A 180 5.62 3.57 -0.43
CA SER A 180 4.82 4.67 0.13
C SER A 180 3.33 4.32 0.07
N LYS A 181 2.45 5.23 0.46
CA LYS A 181 0.99 5.00 0.36
C LYS A 181 0.54 4.79 -1.09
N GLU A 182 1.14 5.51 -2.04
CA GLU A 182 0.81 5.44 -3.46
C GLU A 182 1.10 4.03 -4.02
N LEU A 183 2.18 3.40 -3.57
CA LEU A 183 2.47 2.00 -3.88
C LEU A 183 1.37 1.05 -3.35
N LEU A 184 0.87 1.30 -2.13
CA LEU A 184 -0.20 0.49 -1.56
C LEU A 184 -1.49 0.62 -2.35
N GLU A 185 -1.92 1.85 -2.65
CA GLU A 185 -3.11 2.16 -3.44
C GLU A 185 -3.04 1.51 -4.83
N ARG A 186 -1.90 1.63 -5.52
CA ARG A 186 -1.65 0.96 -6.82
C ARG A 186 -1.82 -0.56 -6.77
N ASN A 187 -1.46 -1.16 -5.65
CA ASN A 187 -1.56 -2.61 -5.44
C ASN A 187 -2.87 -3.00 -4.70
N ASN A 188 -3.90 -2.16 -4.74
CA ASN A 188 -5.22 -2.37 -4.12
C ASN A 188 -5.14 -2.61 -2.61
N ARG A 189 -4.32 -1.82 -1.91
CA ARG A 189 -4.21 -1.83 -0.45
C ARG A 189 -4.51 -0.46 0.10
N ARG A 190 -5.35 -0.40 1.13
CA ARG A 190 -5.59 0.83 1.89
C ARG A 190 -4.31 1.25 2.62
N GLU A 191 -4.09 2.56 2.78
CA GLU A 191 -2.94 3.08 3.53
C GLU A 191 -2.88 2.51 4.95
N GLY A 192 -1.72 2.06 5.36
CA GLY A 192 -1.46 1.46 6.66
C GLY A 192 0.02 1.53 7.07
N PRO A 193 0.41 0.91 8.18
CA PRO A 193 1.79 0.92 8.65
C PRO A 193 2.74 0.24 7.68
N LEU A 194 3.86 0.90 7.40
CA LEU A 194 4.97 0.40 6.59
C LEU A 194 6.21 0.24 7.45
N PHE A 195 6.92 -0.86 7.24
CA PHE A 195 8.15 -1.18 7.96
C PHE A 195 9.24 -1.63 7.00
N GLU A 196 10.50 -1.51 7.44
CA GLU A 196 11.66 -2.06 6.74
C GLU A 196 12.71 -2.54 7.74
N GLY A 197 13.66 -3.36 7.30
CA GLY A 197 14.82 -3.73 8.10
C GLY A 197 15.69 -2.51 8.44
N ASP A 198 16.17 -2.44 9.67
CA ASP A 198 17.06 -1.37 10.13
C ASP A 198 18.53 -1.73 9.85
N GLU A 199 19.11 -1.11 8.85
CA GLU A 199 20.49 -1.36 8.42
C GLU A 199 21.55 -0.71 9.31
N GLU A 200 21.19 0.09 10.31
CA GLU A 200 22.17 0.91 11.05
C GLU A 200 23.28 0.05 11.69
N LEU A 201 22.95 -1.16 12.17
CA LEU A 201 23.94 -2.07 12.73
C LEU A 201 24.91 -2.63 11.70
N LEU A 202 24.47 -2.86 10.47
CA LEU A 202 25.34 -3.38 9.41
C LEU A 202 26.54 -2.45 9.17
N TRP A 203 26.29 -1.16 9.15
CA TRP A 203 27.33 -0.15 8.87
C TRP A 203 28.25 0.12 10.06
N SER A 204 27.90 -0.35 11.25
CA SER A 204 28.76 -0.22 12.45
C SER A 204 29.86 -1.29 12.50
N PHE A 205 29.84 -2.29 11.61
CA PHE A 205 30.67 -3.48 11.67
C PHE A 205 31.40 -3.74 10.34
N GLU A 206 32.01 -2.72 9.74
CA GLU A 206 32.67 -2.76 8.43
C GLU A 206 33.71 -3.89 8.26
N ASN A 207 34.21 -4.48 9.36
CA ASN A 207 35.25 -5.51 9.35
C ASN A 207 34.73 -6.94 9.53
N TYR A 208 33.39 -7.15 9.56
CA TYR A 208 32.80 -8.47 9.73
C TYR A 208 32.11 -8.96 8.45
N PRO A 209 32.05 -10.28 8.19
CA PRO A 209 31.32 -10.82 7.06
C PRO A 209 29.85 -10.32 7.08
N ALA A 210 29.45 -9.59 6.05
CA ALA A 210 28.16 -8.88 6.00
C ALA A 210 26.94 -9.79 6.29
N PHE A 211 26.98 -11.03 5.85
CA PHE A 211 25.88 -11.99 6.06
C PHE A 211 25.65 -12.39 7.53
N SER A 212 26.68 -12.29 8.38
CA SER A 212 26.56 -12.61 9.83
C SER A 212 25.82 -11.51 10.60
N LEU A 213 25.77 -10.29 10.07
CA LEU A 213 25.21 -9.11 10.73
C LEU A 213 23.81 -8.77 10.21
N GLU A 214 23.43 -9.31 9.05
CA GLU A 214 22.11 -9.11 8.46
C GLU A 214 20.99 -9.62 9.38
N SER A 215 21.26 -10.67 10.17
CA SER A 215 20.33 -11.19 11.17
C SER A 215 20.02 -10.21 12.31
N LEU A 216 20.82 -9.16 12.46
CA LEU A 216 20.64 -8.12 13.48
C LEU A 216 19.80 -6.93 13.00
N ALA A 217 19.40 -6.91 11.75
CA ALA A 217 18.59 -5.85 11.19
C ALA A 217 17.18 -5.88 11.78
N LEU A 218 16.96 -5.09 12.82
CA LEU A 218 15.65 -4.90 13.42
C LEU A 218 14.74 -4.11 12.46
N SER A 219 13.46 -4.42 12.49
CA SER A 219 12.50 -3.65 11.70
C SER A 219 12.19 -2.29 12.32
N ARG A 220 11.98 -1.29 11.48
CA ARG A 220 11.61 0.07 11.86
C ARG A 220 10.45 0.58 11.02
N SER A 221 9.66 1.53 11.54
CA SER A 221 8.60 2.19 10.79
C SER A 221 9.16 3.17 9.76
N THR A 222 8.63 3.15 8.53
CA THR A 222 9.07 4.03 7.43
C THR A 222 8.09 5.15 7.12
N ASN A 223 6.84 5.07 7.58
CA ASN A 223 5.81 6.08 7.32
C ASN A 223 5.25 6.74 8.60
N PRO A 224 6.08 7.47 9.37
CA PRO A 224 5.65 8.12 10.61
C PRO A 224 4.50 9.12 10.42
N LYS A 225 4.25 9.60 9.21
CA LYS A 225 3.10 10.45 8.92
C LYS A 225 1.77 9.74 9.13
N TRP A 226 1.69 8.46 8.77
CA TRP A 226 0.49 7.67 9.01
C TRP A 226 0.25 7.47 10.50
N PHE A 227 1.29 7.14 11.26
CA PHE A 227 1.24 7.09 12.72
C PHE A 227 0.67 8.38 13.33
N LEU A 228 1.08 9.54 12.82
CA LEU A 228 0.68 10.86 13.35
C LEU A 228 -0.73 11.31 12.92
N LYS A 229 -1.49 10.50 12.16
CA LYS A 229 -2.88 10.84 11.77
C LYS A 229 -3.86 10.84 12.96
N GLY A 230 -3.60 10.07 14.01
CA GLY A 230 -4.43 10.04 15.22
C GLY A 230 -4.29 8.74 16.02
N LYS A 231 -5.10 8.62 17.09
CA LYS A 231 -5.01 7.54 18.09
C LYS A 231 -5.17 6.13 17.48
N SER A 232 -6.11 5.95 16.56
CA SER A 232 -6.32 4.65 15.88
C SER A 232 -5.09 4.24 15.06
N SER A 233 -4.51 5.17 14.28
CA SER A 233 -3.27 4.91 13.51
C SER A 233 -2.10 4.58 14.42
N GLN A 234 -2.00 5.25 15.56
CA GLN A 234 -0.96 5.01 16.57
C GLN A 234 -1.08 3.61 17.16
N HIS A 235 -2.29 3.23 17.59
CA HIS A 235 -2.56 1.91 18.13
C HIS A 235 -2.22 0.80 17.13
N ILE A 236 -2.72 0.90 15.90
CA ILE A 236 -2.46 -0.09 14.83
C ILE A 236 -0.95 -0.20 14.56
N THR A 237 -0.24 0.94 14.48
CA THR A 237 1.20 0.91 14.21
C THR A 237 1.99 0.29 15.37
N LEU A 238 1.65 0.60 16.62
CA LEU A 238 2.35 0.04 17.80
C LEU A 238 2.12 -1.46 17.90
N LYS A 239 0.90 -1.94 17.65
CA LYS A 239 0.59 -3.38 17.61
C LYS A 239 1.35 -4.10 16.50
N ALA A 240 1.37 -3.55 15.30
CA ALA A 240 2.14 -4.11 14.18
C ALA A 240 3.65 -4.08 14.46
N TYR A 241 4.16 -2.98 15.02
CA TYR A 241 5.57 -2.85 15.38
C TYR A 241 5.98 -3.89 16.44
N GLU A 242 5.18 -4.08 17.48
CA GLU A 242 5.37 -5.11 18.50
C GLU A 242 5.50 -6.51 17.90
N GLN A 243 4.53 -6.90 17.05
CA GLN A 243 4.53 -8.21 16.40
C GLN A 243 5.76 -8.42 15.52
N LEU A 244 6.14 -7.39 14.74
CA LEU A 244 7.30 -7.46 13.87
C LEU A 244 8.62 -7.51 14.64
N GLN A 245 8.75 -6.76 15.74
CA GLN A 245 9.92 -6.83 16.61
C GLN A 245 10.04 -8.21 17.27
N ALA A 246 8.93 -8.78 17.74
CA ALA A 246 8.92 -10.13 18.31
C ALA A 246 9.38 -11.17 17.28
N ALA A 247 8.87 -11.09 16.05
CA ALA A 247 9.28 -11.97 14.95
C ALA A 247 10.77 -11.82 14.57
N CYS A 248 11.30 -10.60 14.58
CA CYS A 248 12.73 -10.35 14.36
C CYS A 248 13.62 -10.93 15.48
N LEU A 249 13.17 -10.84 16.73
CA LEU A 249 13.89 -11.42 17.87
C LEU A 249 13.88 -12.95 17.82
N GLU A 250 12.73 -13.55 17.51
CA GLU A 250 12.60 -14.99 17.34
C GLU A 250 13.47 -15.51 16.19
N TYR A 251 13.43 -14.84 15.04
CA TYR A 251 14.29 -15.14 13.91
C TYR A 251 15.78 -15.12 14.31
N THR A 252 16.20 -14.07 15.03
CA THR A 252 17.57 -13.93 15.48
C THR A 252 17.95 -15.10 16.41
N GLN A 253 17.07 -15.49 17.33
CA GLN A 253 17.31 -16.61 18.24
C GLN A 253 17.40 -17.94 17.49
N GLN A 254 16.51 -18.21 16.55
CA GLN A 254 16.52 -19.43 15.73
C GLN A 254 17.76 -19.50 14.85
N TYR A 255 18.18 -18.39 14.27
CA TYR A 255 19.40 -18.31 13.48
C TYR A 255 20.63 -18.72 14.29
N TYR A 256 20.72 -18.29 15.55
CA TYR A 256 21.83 -18.67 16.45
C TYR A 256 21.79 -20.13 16.90
N VAL A 257 20.61 -20.71 17.04
CA VAL A 257 20.46 -22.10 17.55
C VAL A 257 20.55 -23.13 16.44
N ASN A 258 19.93 -22.87 15.29
CA ASN A 258 19.67 -23.87 14.24
C ASN A 258 20.46 -23.65 12.95
N GLY A 259 21.17 -22.51 12.80
CA GLY A 259 21.80 -22.12 11.52
C GLY A 259 20.76 -21.91 10.41
N GLU A 260 20.89 -20.80 9.67
CA GLU A 260 20.18 -20.44 8.45
C GLU A 260 18.65 -20.66 8.38
N THR A 261 17.91 -19.68 8.84
CA THR A 261 16.57 -19.41 8.32
C THR A 261 16.64 -18.16 7.43
N LEU A 262 16.24 -18.29 6.17
CA LEU A 262 16.33 -17.20 5.20
C LEU A 262 15.22 -16.15 5.34
N ALA A 263 14.25 -16.38 6.21
CA ALA A 263 13.06 -15.57 6.21
C ALA A 263 12.57 -15.20 7.63
N ILE A 264 12.40 -13.89 7.88
CA ILE A 264 11.60 -13.41 8.98
C ILE A 264 10.13 -13.59 8.60
N TYR A 265 9.38 -14.38 9.38
CA TYR A 265 7.95 -14.57 9.23
C TYR A 265 7.23 -13.81 10.35
N PRO A 266 6.76 -12.56 10.10
CA PRO A 266 6.14 -11.76 11.15
C PRO A 266 4.80 -12.33 11.64
N ASN A 267 4.21 -13.25 10.89
CA ASN A 267 3.00 -13.96 11.29
C ASN A 267 3.42 -15.36 11.74
N MET A 268 3.68 -15.55 13.02
CA MET A 268 4.25 -16.76 13.62
C MET A 268 3.54 -18.07 13.29
N HIS A 269 2.30 -18.00 12.78
CA HIS A 269 1.48 -19.16 12.49
C HIS A 269 1.13 -19.23 11.00
N LEU A 270 2.14 -19.29 10.09
CA LEU A 270 1.88 -19.82 8.75
C LEU A 270 1.29 -18.85 7.73
N SER A 271 1.78 -17.64 7.60
CA SER A 271 1.34 -16.93 6.42
C SER A 271 1.94 -17.59 5.18
N SER A 272 1.09 -18.31 4.46
CA SER A 272 1.43 -18.88 3.16
C SER A 272 2.05 -17.83 2.25
N ILE A 273 1.59 -16.58 2.33
CA ILE A 273 2.05 -15.48 1.48
C ILE A 273 3.57 -15.25 1.54
N PHE A 274 4.21 -15.35 2.73
CA PHE A 274 5.66 -15.18 2.82
C PHE A 274 6.44 -16.37 2.28
N LYS A 275 5.95 -17.59 2.50
CA LYS A 275 6.54 -18.80 1.92
C LYS A 275 6.44 -18.77 0.41
N ASP A 276 5.28 -18.45 -0.11
CA ASP A 276 5.00 -18.36 -1.54
C ASP A 276 5.83 -17.24 -2.20
N TYR A 277 5.91 -16.09 -1.53
CA TYR A 277 6.76 -14.97 -1.97
C TYR A 277 8.24 -15.37 -1.99
N ALA A 278 8.74 -16.00 -0.93
CA ALA A 278 10.13 -16.48 -0.87
C ALA A 278 10.41 -17.50 -1.96
N SER A 279 9.52 -18.49 -2.17
CA SER A 279 9.64 -19.47 -3.23
C SER A 279 9.67 -18.84 -4.63
N THR A 280 8.79 -17.86 -4.87
CA THR A 280 8.77 -17.09 -6.13
C THR A 280 10.09 -16.37 -6.34
N LEU A 281 10.63 -15.72 -5.31
CA LEU A 281 11.92 -15.03 -5.40
C LEU A 281 13.08 -16.00 -5.65
N PHE A 282 13.06 -17.21 -5.08
CA PHE A 282 14.10 -18.21 -5.34
C PHE A 282 14.11 -18.66 -6.81
N VAL A 283 12.97 -18.99 -7.39
CA VAL A 283 12.92 -19.40 -8.80
C VAL A 283 13.27 -18.29 -9.77
N MET A 284 13.14 -17.05 -9.34
CA MET A 284 13.50 -15.85 -10.10
C MET A 284 14.92 -15.36 -9.79
N ASN A 285 15.70 -16.07 -8.96
CA ASN A 285 16.98 -15.61 -8.43
C ASN A 285 16.93 -14.20 -7.81
N GLY A 286 15.79 -13.86 -7.18
CA GLY A 286 15.55 -12.59 -6.52
C GLY A 286 15.78 -12.62 -5.00
N HIS A 287 16.51 -13.60 -4.50
CA HIS A 287 16.68 -13.89 -3.06
C HIS A 287 17.38 -12.76 -2.28
N HIS A 288 18.03 -11.81 -2.96
CA HIS A 288 18.59 -10.62 -2.30
C HIS A 288 17.50 -9.80 -1.56
N ALA A 289 16.26 -9.78 -2.06
CA ALA A 289 15.12 -9.16 -1.36
C ALA A 289 14.75 -9.87 -0.05
N LEU A 290 15.19 -11.12 0.15
CA LEU A 290 14.93 -11.89 1.37
C LEU A 290 15.90 -11.59 2.50
N ARG A 291 16.95 -10.83 2.27
CA ARG A 291 17.89 -10.41 3.32
C ARG A 291 17.20 -9.53 4.34
N PRO A 292 17.43 -9.71 5.64
CA PRO A 292 16.70 -8.99 6.68
C PRO A 292 16.67 -7.47 6.51
N HIS A 293 17.77 -6.87 6.06
CA HIS A 293 17.87 -5.41 5.85
C HIS A 293 17.12 -4.90 4.61
N ASN A 294 16.88 -5.76 3.61
CA ASN A 294 16.14 -5.40 2.40
C ASN A 294 14.62 -5.63 2.53
N ARG A 295 14.19 -6.32 3.59
CA ARG A 295 12.78 -6.63 3.77
C ARG A 295 11.97 -5.41 4.06
N LYS A 296 10.85 -5.31 3.37
CA LYS A 296 9.82 -4.31 3.62
C LYS A 296 8.48 -5.00 3.85
N TYR A 297 7.69 -4.42 4.74
CA TYR A 297 6.45 -4.99 5.19
C TYR A 297 5.34 -3.94 5.18
N TYR A 298 4.18 -4.36 4.76
CA TYR A 298 2.93 -3.66 4.96
C TYR A 298 2.08 -4.43 5.97
N TYR A 299 1.51 -3.75 6.96
CA TYR A 299 0.54 -4.37 7.85
C TYR A 299 -0.87 -4.09 7.35
N ASN A 300 -1.55 -5.15 6.90
CA ASN A 300 -2.92 -5.10 6.40
C ASN A 300 -3.89 -5.24 7.58
N VAL A 301 -4.64 -4.19 7.87
CA VAL A 301 -5.58 -4.14 9.00
C VAL A 301 -6.75 -5.10 8.85
N PHE A 302 -7.18 -5.42 7.62
CA PHE A 302 -8.30 -6.32 7.35
C PHE A 302 -7.92 -7.79 7.55
N SER A 303 -6.77 -8.20 7.05
CA SER A 303 -6.25 -9.54 7.30
C SER A 303 -5.63 -9.65 8.70
N ARG A 304 -5.17 -8.55 9.30
CA ARG A 304 -4.34 -8.46 10.50
C ARG A 304 -3.02 -9.19 10.34
N GLU A 305 -2.50 -9.17 9.15
CA GLU A 305 -1.30 -9.87 8.75
C GLU A 305 -0.35 -8.90 8.05
N PHE A 306 0.92 -9.26 8.06
CA PHE A 306 1.91 -8.58 7.24
C PHE A 306 1.88 -9.12 5.82
N GLU A 307 2.06 -8.23 4.85
CA GLU A 307 2.30 -8.55 3.45
C GLU A 307 3.71 -8.09 3.07
N PRO A 308 4.49 -8.89 2.31
CA PRO A 308 5.81 -8.48 1.85
C PRO A 308 5.67 -7.42 0.75
N ILE A 309 6.56 -6.41 0.81
CA ILE A 309 6.74 -5.45 -0.27
C ILE A 309 8.05 -5.79 -0.96
N TYR A 310 8.00 -5.99 -2.27
CA TYR A 310 9.21 -6.25 -3.05
C TYR A 310 10.16 -5.04 -3.04
N TYR A 311 11.42 -5.30 -2.74
CA TYR A 311 12.50 -4.34 -2.80
C TYR A 311 13.84 -5.04 -3.01
N ASP A 312 14.62 -4.58 -3.99
CA ASP A 312 16.02 -4.92 -4.20
C ASP A 312 16.32 -6.43 -4.28
N GLY A 313 15.62 -7.14 -5.17
CA GLY A 313 15.80 -8.57 -5.37
C GLY A 313 17.06 -8.95 -6.14
N ASN A 314 17.57 -8.04 -6.96
CA ASN A 314 18.68 -8.28 -7.88
C ASN A 314 18.44 -9.52 -8.76
N PHE A 315 17.29 -9.58 -9.41
CA PHE A 315 16.85 -10.72 -10.22
C PHE A 315 17.87 -11.17 -11.27
N SER A 316 17.96 -12.47 -11.50
CA SER A 316 18.69 -13.10 -12.61
C SER A 316 17.79 -14.13 -13.27
N LEU A 317 16.83 -13.65 -14.07
CA LEU A 317 15.71 -14.46 -14.57
C LEU A 317 16.09 -15.49 -15.63
N GLN A 318 17.26 -15.37 -16.24
CA GLN A 318 17.76 -16.29 -17.27
C GLN A 318 18.87 -17.22 -16.77
N GLU A 319 19.09 -17.23 -15.44
CA GLU A 319 20.11 -18.07 -14.81
C GLU A 319 19.47 -19.19 -13.98
N PRO A 320 20.14 -20.34 -13.84
CA PRO A 320 19.71 -21.40 -12.94
C PRO A 320 19.54 -20.92 -11.50
N ALA A 321 18.53 -21.46 -10.79
CA ALA A 321 18.24 -21.04 -9.42
C ALA A 321 19.38 -21.36 -8.46
N LEU A 322 19.86 -20.36 -7.75
CA LEU A 322 20.80 -20.50 -6.65
C LEU A 322 20.00 -20.84 -5.38
N LEU A 323 19.80 -22.14 -5.17
CA LEU A 323 19.08 -22.61 -3.98
C LEU A 323 20.07 -22.75 -2.82
N PRO A 324 19.77 -22.15 -1.66
CA PRO A 324 20.63 -22.28 -0.48
C PRO A 324 20.63 -23.72 0.05
N SER A 325 21.72 -24.15 0.66
CA SER A 325 21.85 -25.43 1.33
C SER A 325 22.07 -25.21 2.84
N PRO A 326 21.28 -25.84 3.72
CA PRO A 326 20.15 -26.70 3.44
C PRO A 326 18.85 -25.91 3.22
N PHE A 327 18.12 -26.28 2.20
CA PHE A 327 16.80 -25.73 1.94
C PHE A 327 15.79 -26.48 2.83
N SER A 328 15.36 -25.90 3.94
CA SER A 328 14.43 -26.55 4.86
C SER A 328 13.02 -26.00 4.69
N GLY A 329 12.06 -26.83 4.35
CA GLY A 329 10.65 -26.54 4.38
C GLY A 329 9.87 -27.00 3.14
N GLU A 330 8.60 -27.33 3.32
CA GLU A 330 7.66 -27.52 2.22
C GLU A 330 7.38 -26.17 1.56
N TYR A 331 7.91 -25.95 0.36
CA TYR A 331 7.61 -24.81 -0.47
C TYR A 331 6.48 -25.18 -1.43
N LYS A 332 5.34 -24.54 -1.29
CA LYS A 332 4.24 -24.62 -2.23
C LYS A 332 4.19 -23.35 -3.05
N PHE A 333 4.01 -23.48 -4.34
CA PHE A 333 3.77 -22.38 -5.24
C PHE A 333 2.26 -22.25 -5.49
N PRO A 334 1.51 -21.45 -4.75
CA PRO A 334 0.07 -21.30 -4.96
C PRO A 334 -0.26 -20.64 -6.29
N HIS A 335 0.72 -19.99 -6.91
CA HIS A 335 0.58 -19.34 -8.21
C HIS A 335 1.31 -20.11 -9.33
N ASN A 336 1.70 -21.36 -9.10
CA ASN A 336 2.43 -22.17 -10.06
C ASN A 336 1.66 -22.30 -11.38
N ASP A 337 0.35 -22.53 -11.32
CA ASP A 337 -0.50 -22.64 -12.50
C ASP A 337 -0.51 -21.35 -13.34
N LYS A 338 -0.43 -20.18 -12.71
CA LYS A 338 -0.33 -18.90 -13.43
C LYS A 338 0.99 -18.75 -14.16
N LEU A 339 2.12 -19.11 -13.53
CA LEU A 339 3.44 -18.98 -14.16
C LEU A 339 3.60 -19.87 -15.41
N HIS A 340 2.85 -20.98 -15.48
CA HIS A 340 2.82 -21.88 -16.64
C HIS A 340 1.75 -21.50 -17.67
N SER A 341 0.91 -20.49 -17.42
CA SER A 341 -0.14 -20.08 -18.32
C SER A 341 0.39 -19.20 -19.45
N GLU A 342 0.14 -19.57 -20.71
CA GLU A 342 0.46 -18.75 -21.88
C GLU A 342 -0.23 -17.38 -21.82
N ASN A 343 -1.48 -17.31 -21.31
CA ASN A 343 -2.18 -16.03 -21.12
C ASN A 343 -1.44 -15.13 -20.13
N PHE A 344 -0.93 -15.67 -19.04
CA PHE A 344 -0.16 -14.89 -18.07
C PHE A 344 1.15 -14.37 -18.66
N LYS A 345 1.85 -15.21 -19.42
CA LYS A 345 3.08 -14.85 -20.13
C LYS A 345 2.83 -13.74 -21.16
N GLU A 346 1.72 -13.81 -21.91
CA GLU A 346 1.33 -12.78 -22.86
C GLU A 346 0.99 -11.44 -22.15
N GLU A 347 0.25 -11.48 -21.06
CA GLU A 347 -0.02 -10.31 -20.24
C GLU A 347 1.27 -9.67 -19.67
N VAL A 348 2.23 -10.50 -19.25
CA VAL A 348 3.54 -10.03 -18.77
C VAL A 348 4.33 -9.42 -19.92
N PHE A 349 4.33 -10.05 -21.11
CA PHE A 349 5.03 -9.53 -22.27
C PHE A 349 4.46 -8.15 -22.69
N ASN A 350 3.15 -8.02 -22.79
CA ASN A 350 2.51 -6.77 -23.17
C ASN A 350 2.85 -5.63 -22.19
N ASP A 351 2.83 -5.93 -20.91
CA ASP A 351 3.21 -4.99 -19.85
C ASP A 351 4.71 -4.64 -19.92
N PHE A 352 5.58 -5.63 -20.09
CA PHE A 352 7.02 -5.45 -20.20
C PHE A 352 7.43 -4.64 -21.43
N SER A 353 6.85 -4.94 -22.59
CA SER A 353 7.20 -4.26 -23.86
C SER A 353 6.93 -2.76 -23.81
N SER A 354 5.92 -2.34 -23.04
CA SER A 354 5.58 -0.92 -22.83
C SER A 354 6.53 -0.19 -21.85
N ARG A 355 7.38 -0.93 -21.13
CA ARG A 355 8.25 -0.42 -20.06
C ARG A 355 9.74 -0.45 -20.37
N VAL A 356 10.11 -0.92 -21.55
CA VAL A 356 11.53 -1.03 -21.94
C VAL A 356 11.80 -0.40 -23.29
N ILE A 357 13.03 0.04 -23.50
CA ILE A 357 13.44 0.79 -24.69
C ILE A 357 13.93 -0.12 -25.83
N ILE A 358 14.08 -1.43 -25.58
CA ILE A 358 14.78 -2.35 -26.49
C ILE A 358 14.00 -2.82 -27.74
N GLY A 359 12.73 -2.42 -27.89
CA GLY A 359 11.86 -2.83 -28.99
C GLY A 359 11.21 -4.21 -28.83
N ASN A 360 10.07 -4.42 -29.50
CA ASN A 360 9.17 -5.54 -29.26
C ASN A 360 9.77 -6.93 -29.45
N TRP A 361 10.53 -7.19 -30.52
CA TRP A 361 11.06 -8.51 -30.77
C TRP A 361 12.13 -8.93 -29.72
N ARG A 362 12.97 -7.96 -29.27
CA ARG A 362 13.95 -8.22 -28.20
C ARG A 362 13.25 -8.41 -26.85
N SER A 363 12.20 -7.66 -26.60
CA SER A 363 11.36 -7.83 -25.41
C SER A 363 10.71 -9.21 -25.37
N LYS A 364 10.16 -9.68 -26.50
CA LYS A 364 9.58 -11.03 -26.59
C LYS A 364 10.62 -12.11 -26.32
N LEU A 365 11.78 -12.01 -26.98
CA LEU A 365 12.88 -12.99 -26.78
C LEU A 365 13.36 -13.00 -25.33
N PHE A 366 13.45 -11.84 -24.68
CA PHE A 366 13.86 -11.72 -23.28
C PHE A 366 12.85 -12.39 -22.35
N VAL A 367 11.56 -12.11 -22.52
CA VAL A 367 10.47 -12.71 -21.75
C VAL A 367 10.43 -14.23 -21.94
N ASP A 368 10.47 -14.71 -23.18
CA ASP A 368 10.43 -16.15 -23.48
C ASP A 368 11.57 -16.93 -22.83
N LYS A 369 12.81 -16.41 -22.92
CA LYS A 369 13.97 -17.03 -22.26
C LYS A 369 13.85 -17.02 -20.74
N SER A 370 13.34 -15.91 -20.17
CA SER A 370 13.17 -15.78 -18.74
C SER A 370 12.11 -16.74 -18.20
N PHE A 371 10.97 -16.89 -18.89
CA PHE A 371 9.95 -17.85 -18.47
C PHE A 371 10.42 -19.30 -18.61
N ALA A 372 11.12 -19.66 -19.69
CA ALA A 372 11.70 -20.98 -19.85
C ALA A 372 12.66 -21.34 -18.69
N GLN A 373 13.50 -20.38 -18.27
CA GLN A 373 14.41 -20.59 -17.14
C GLN A 373 13.66 -20.66 -15.80
N ILE A 374 12.64 -19.81 -15.58
CA ILE A 374 11.80 -19.84 -14.37
C ILE A 374 11.11 -21.22 -14.26
N GLU A 375 10.56 -21.76 -15.34
CA GLU A 375 9.95 -23.09 -15.36
C GLU A 375 10.95 -24.19 -14.97
N GLU A 376 12.17 -24.13 -15.49
CA GLU A 376 13.23 -25.08 -15.12
C GLU A 376 13.61 -24.91 -13.62
N ASN A 377 13.72 -23.68 -13.14
CA ASN A 377 14.01 -23.40 -11.74
C ASN A 377 12.89 -23.92 -10.81
N VAL A 378 11.61 -23.84 -11.23
CA VAL A 378 10.49 -24.44 -10.49
C VAL A 378 10.64 -25.92 -10.35
N LYS A 379 10.98 -26.66 -11.45
CA LYS A 379 11.22 -28.11 -11.42
C LYS A 379 12.35 -28.46 -10.46
N GLN A 380 13.48 -27.78 -10.56
CA GLN A 380 14.62 -27.98 -9.67
C GLN A 380 14.28 -27.75 -8.20
N LEU A 381 13.49 -26.71 -7.90
CA LEU A 381 13.04 -26.42 -6.53
C LEU A 381 12.11 -27.52 -6.00
N GLN A 382 11.18 -28.02 -6.82
CA GLN A 382 10.27 -29.09 -6.45
C GLN A 382 11.02 -30.41 -6.19
N GLU A 383 11.97 -30.77 -7.03
CA GLU A 383 12.81 -31.96 -6.87
C GLU A 383 13.63 -31.89 -5.57
N LYS A 384 14.27 -30.75 -5.29
CA LYS A 384 15.03 -30.56 -4.06
C LYS A 384 14.14 -30.56 -2.81
N SER A 385 12.95 -29.97 -2.88
CA SER A 385 11.96 -29.97 -1.79
C SER A 385 11.53 -31.41 -1.42
N ASN A 386 11.28 -32.25 -2.41
CA ASN A 386 10.93 -33.66 -2.20
C ASN A 386 12.08 -34.47 -1.58
N ASN A 387 13.32 -34.13 -1.92
CA ASN A 387 14.50 -34.82 -1.40
C ASN A 387 14.87 -34.38 0.03
N VAL A 388 14.52 -33.17 0.46
CA VAL A 388 14.83 -32.63 1.81
C VAL A 388 13.98 -33.29 2.89
N VAL A 389 12.75 -33.73 2.57
CA VAL A 389 11.93 -34.51 3.51
C VAL A 389 12.64 -35.82 3.93
N ALA A 390 13.48 -36.40 3.05
CA ALA A 390 14.29 -37.56 3.34
C ALA A 390 15.57 -37.28 4.15
N MET A 391 16.01 -36.02 4.23
CA MET A 391 17.29 -35.64 4.86
C MET A 391 17.14 -34.95 6.24
N SER A 392 15.94 -34.85 6.80
CA SER A 392 15.64 -34.08 8.03
C SER A 392 16.31 -34.59 9.35
N GLY A 393 17.21 -35.54 9.27
CA GLY A 393 17.89 -36.11 10.42
C GLY A 393 19.33 -35.60 10.71
N LYS A 394 19.91 -34.75 9.88
CA LYS A 394 21.33 -34.35 10.03
C LYS A 394 21.61 -32.87 9.79
N TYR A 395 21.06 -32.00 10.62
CA TYR A 395 21.51 -30.59 10.62
C TYR A 395 22.76 -30.43 11.49
N ARG A 396 23.87 -30.00 10.89
CA ARG A 396 25.03 -29.49 11.65
C ARG A 396 24.65 -28.14 12.23
N LYS A 397 24.78 -28.04 13.57
CA LYS A 397 24.77 -26.73 14.24
C LYS A 397 25.84 -25.84 13.60
N ALA A 398 25.43 -24.75 12.96
CA ALA A 398 26.38 -23.74 12.54
C ALA A 398 27.00 -23.11 13.81
N SER A 399 28.29 -23.29 13.99
CA SER A 399 28.99 -22.60 15.06
C SER A 399 29.21 -21.15 14.65
N PHE A 400 28.69 -20.24 15.44
CA PHE A 400 29.05 -18.83 15.33
C PHE A 400 30.56 -18.68 15.47
N PRO A 401 31.23 -17.86 14.66
CA PRO A 401 32.62 -17.51 14.89
C PRO A 401 32.76 -16.99 16.32
N ASP A 402 33.62 -17.58 17.13
CA ASP A 402 33.80 -17.23 18.56
C ASP A 402 34.07 -15.72 18.76
N ASN A 403 34.72 -15.10 17.78
CA ASN A 403 35.00 -13.66 17.77
C ASN A 403 33.72 -12.81 17.68
N LEU A 404 32.75 -13.22 16.86
CA LEU A 404 31.48 -12.53 16.73
C LEU A 404 30.64 -12.72 17.99
N LYS A 405 30.61 -13.93 18.55
CA LYS A 405 29.91 -14.19 19.82
C LYS A 405 30.49 -13.35 20.96
N LYS A 406 31.82 -13.31 21.12
CA LYS A 406 32.49 -12.46 22.12
C LYS A 406 32.21 -10.98 21.89
N TYR A 407 32.14 -10.53 20.65
CA TYR A 407 31.80 -9.15 20.32
C TYR A 407 30.36 -8.80 20.67
N LEU A 408 29.42 -9.63 20.28
CA LEU A 408 27.99 -9.45 20.56
C LEU A 408 27.72 -9.51 22.08
N ASP A 409 28.42 -10.37 22.79
CA ASP A 409 28.39 -10.44 24.26
C ASP A 409 28.99 -9.18 24.91
N ARG A 410 30.12 -8.68 24.39
CA ARG A 410 30.78 -7.45 24.85
C ARG A 410 29.93 -6.21 24.68
N GLU A 411 29.32 -6.05 23.50
CA GLU A 411 28.44 -4.93 23.20
C GLU A 411 27.04 -5.11 23.78
N ASN A 412 26.79 -6.22 24.48
CA ASN A 412 25.48 -6.54 25.07
C ASN A 412 24.30 -6.50 24.10
N ILE A 413 24.56 -6.76 22.81
CA ILE A 413 23.55 -6.68 21.77
C ILE A 413 22.46 -7.73 21.96
N PHE A 414 22.79 -8.86 22.60
CA PHE A 414 21.86 -9.97 22.83
C PHE A 414 21.47 -10.23 24.31
N LYS A 415 22.05 -9.54 25.25
CA LYS A 415 21.60 -9.67 26.65
C LYS A 415 20.23 -8.97 26.76
N VAL A 416 19.18 -9.76 26.91
CA VAL A 416 17.80 -9.30 27.10
C VAL A 416 17.71 -8.25 28.22
N GLU A 417 18.52 -8.37 29.24
CA GLU A 417 18.61 -7.44 30.38
C GLU A 417 19.09 -6.03 30.02
N GLN A 418 19.83 -5.87 28.93
CA GLN A 418 20.29 -4.55 28.48
C GLN A 418 19.52 -4.01 27.29
N ARG A 419 18.67 -4.82 26.69
CA ARG A 419 17.72 -4.39 25.67
C ARG A 419 16.53 -3.81 26.40
N LYS A 420 16.33 -2.52 26.32
CA LYS A 420 15.17 -1.89 26.94
C LYS A 420 13.89 -2.35 26.25
N ILE A 421 13.34 -3.47 26.70
CA ILE A 421 11.95 -3.80 26.46
C ILE A 421 11.16 -2.75 27.20
N SER A 422 10.39 -1.98 26.49
CA SER A 422 9.59 -0.93 27.08
C SER A 422 8.13 -1.18 26.77
N SER A 423 7.27 -1.07 27.77
CA SER A 423 5.82 -1.02 27.56
C SER A 423 5.39 0.41 27.29
N VAL A 424 4.36 0.57 26.49
CA VAL A 424 3.77 1.85 26.14
C VAL A 424 2.31 1.87 26.55
N GLU A 425 1.91 2.90 27.23
CA GLU A 425 0.54 3.11 27.69
C GLU A 425 0.10 4.53 27.28
N LEU A 426 -1.03 4.66 26.62
CA LEU A 426 -1.62 5.96 26.30
C LEU A 426 -2.21 6.57 27.58
N VAL A 427 -1.68 7.72 27.99
CA VAL A 427 -2.16 8.48 29.16
C VAL A 427 -2.50 9.89 28.69
N ASN A 428 -3.78 10.22 28.70
CA ASN A 428 -4.32 11.43 28.07
C ASN A 428 -3.99 11.45 26.56
N ASP A 429 -3.15 12.37 26.10
CA ASP A 429 -2.72 12.50 24.70
C ASP A 429 -1.24 12.14 24.49
N ASP A 430 -0.54 11.76 25.54
CA ASP A 430 0.87 11.34 25.53
C ASP A 430 1.04 9.87 25.89
N TYR A 431 2.24 9.36 25.70
CA TYR A 431 2.60 7.97 25.96
C TYR A 431 3.52 7.83 27.17
N LYS A 432 3.09 7.08 28.16
CA LYS A 432 3.92 6.63 29.27
C LYS A 432 4.70 5.39 28.82
N VAL A 433 6.00 5.53 28.66
CA VAL A 433 6.91 4.44 28.31
C VAL A 433 7.58 3.96 29.59
N SER A 434 7.44 2.68 29.93
CA SER A 434 8.01 2.06 31.11
C SER A 434 9.01 0.97 30.70
N ASP A 435 10.24 1.02 31.22
CA ASP A 435 11.22 -0.04 30.99
C ASP A 435 11.05 -1.23 32.00
N LEU A 436 11.82 -2.29 31.80
CA LEU A 436 11.77 -3.49 32.68
C LEU A 436 12.12 -3.20 34.15
N ASN A 437 12.82 -2.10 34.41
CA ASN A 437 13.18 -1.69 35.77
C ASN A 437 12.12 -0.77 36.38
N GLY A 438 10.99 -0.57 35.73
CA GLY A 438 9.91 0.31 36.16
C GLY A 438 10.19 1.82 35.99
N GLN A 439 11.32 2.20 35.36
CA GLN A 439 11.56 3.61 35.04
C GLN A 439 10.59 4.09 33.96
N THR A 440 9.96 5.22 34.22
CA THR A 440 8.96 5.76 33.31
C THR A 440 9.42 7.05 32.63
N THR A 441 8.97 7.26 31.41
CA THR A 441 9.20 8.48 30.64
C THR A 441 7.92 8.80 29.89
N ILE A 442 7.50 10.06 29.91
CA ILE A 442 6.37 10.54 29.10
C ILE A 442 6.92 11.02 27.78
N LEU A 443 6.33 10.55 26.69
CA LEU A 443 6.69 10.90 25.30
C LEU A 443 5.45 11.32 24.51
N SER A 444 5.58 12.40 23.77
CA SER A 444 4.57 12.81 22.81
C SER A 444 4.46 11.82 21.65
N PRO A 445 3.34 11.79 20.90
CA PRO A 445 3.20 10.97 19.69
C PRO A 445 4.33 11.22 18.66
N LYS A 446 4.83 12.47 18.55
CA LYS A 446 5.95 12.80 17.66
C LYS A 446 7.26 12.15 18.12
N GLU A 447 7.48 12.01 19.40
CA GLU A 447 8.67 11.35 19.96
C GLU A 447 8.56 9.83 19.79
N ILE A 448 7.40 9.22 20.04
CA ILE A 448 7.16 7.80 19.75
C ILE A 448 7.40 7.53 18.25
N ALA A 449 6.87 8.36 17.35
CA ALA A 449 7.11 8.22 15.91
C ALA A 449 8.61 8.21 15.55
N ARG A 450 9.41 9.02 16.25
CA ARG A 450 10.89 9.00 16.09
C ARG A 450 11.51 7.73 16.65
N VAL A 451 11.04 7.24 17.80
CA VAL A 451 11.53 6.00 18.42
C VAL A 451 11.32 4.82 17.48
N ILE A 452 10.10 4.59 17.02
CA ILE A 452 9.78 3.44 16.15
C ILE A 452 10.41 3.56 14.75
N SER A 453 10.76 4.78 14.31
CA SER A 453 11.44 4.99 13.02
C SER A 453 12.97 4.87 13.10
N ARG A 454 13.55 4.80 14.28
CA ARG A 454 14.99 4.75 14.50
C ARG A 454 15.44 3.65 15.45
N ASN A 455 14.52 2.93 16.07
CA ASN A 455 14.80 1.97 17.13
C ASN A 455 15.68 2.54 18.28
N LYS A 456 15.49 3.83 18.61
CA LYS A 456 16.27 4.54 19.62
C LYS A 456 15.40 5.39 20.53
N LEU A 457 15.62 5.26 21.85
CA LEU A 457 15.04 6.11 22.89
C LEU A 457 16.17 6.81 23.63
N LYS A 458 16.17 8.18 23.66
CA LYS A 458 17.22 8.99 24.31
C LYS A 458 18.65 8.55 23.93
N GLY A 459 18.86 8.28 22.63
CA GLY A 459 20.17 7.86 22.10
C GLY A 459 20.54 6.39 22.36
N LYS A 460 19.79 5.67 23.20
CA LYS A 460 19.98 4.24 23.45
C LYS A 460 19.10 3.40 22.53
N ARG A 461 19.62 2.27 22.04
CA ARG A 461 18.87 1.37 21.18
C ARG A 461 17.72 0.74 21.95
N THR A 462 16.51 0.88 21.42
CA THR A 462 15.29 0.28 21.96
C THR A 462 14.85 -0.82 21.01
N ILE A 463 14.77 -2.05 21.51
CA ILE A 463 14.54 -3.23 20.69
C ILE A 463 13.06 -3.60 20.65
N TYR A 464 12.33 -3.32 21.71
CA TYR A 464 10.96 -3.73 21.85
C TYR A 464 10.16 -2.60 22.51
N LEU A 465 9.05 -2.25 21.91
CA LEU A 465 8.11 -1.27 22.40
C LEU A 465 6.72 -1.88 22.24
N ALA A 466 6.24 -2.54 23.28
CA ALA A 466 4.93 -3.15 23.32
C ALA A 466 3.89 -2.15 23.81
N GLU A 467 2.72 -2.16 23.24
CA GLU A 467 1.58 -1.47 23.81
C GLU A 467 1.03 -2.30 24.99
N LYS A 468 0.83 -1.65 26.12
CA LYS A 468 0.18 -2.32 27.25
C LYS A 468 -1.25 -2.65 26.86
N THR A 469 -1.56 -3.94 26.74
CA THR A 469 -2.93 -4.39 26.47
C THR A 469 -3.80 -4.05 27.66
N THR A 470 -4.82 -3.25 27.43
CA THR A 470 -5.93 -3.16 28.38
C THR A 470 -6.84 -4.38 28.17
N ASP A 471 -7.51 -4.85 29.23
CA ASP A 471 -8.44 -6.00 29.16
C ASP A 471 -9.52 -5.88 28.08
N ARG A 472 -9.74 -4.68 27.56
CA ARG A 472 -10.65 -4.39 26.42
C ARG A 472 -10.18 -4.95 25.07
N ASP A 473 -8.90 -5.30 24.89
CA ASP A 473 -8.40 -5.88 23.62
C ASP A 473 -8.78 -7.35 23.42
N ILE A 474 -9.27 -8.02 24.48
CA ILE A 474 -9.73 -9.41 24.45
C ILE A 474 -11.18 -9.53 23.91
N ASP A 475 -11.82 -8.42 23.55
CA ASP A 475 -13.26 -8.34 23.27
C ASP A 475 -13.65 -8.64 21.84
N LEU A 476 -12.79 -9.26 21.04
CA LEU A 476 -13.13 -9.67 19.68
C LEU A 476 -13.47 -11.16 19.61
N LYS A 477 -14.53 -11.47 18.86
CA LYS A 477 -14.90 -12.83 18.51
C LYS A 477 -14.46 -13.12 17.08
N THR A 478 -13.90 -14.31 16.86
CA THR A 478 -13.61 -14.83 15.52
C THR A 478 -14.42 -16.10 15.31
N ARG A 479 -15.21 -16.15 14.23
CA ARG A 479 -16.05 -17.30 13.90
C ARG A 479 -15.88 -17.69 12.45
N ARG A 480 -15.58 -18.97 12.20
CA ARG A 480 -15.67 -19.54 10.87
C ARG A 480 -17.14 -19.72 10.48
N ILE A 481 -17.52 -19.18 9.34
CA ILE A 481 -18.91 -19.29 8.82
C ILE A 481 -18.91 -20.34 7.72
N MET A 482 -19.04 -21.60 8.11
CA MET A 482 -18.99 -22.76 7.20
C MET A 482 -19.96 -22.65 6.01
N ALA A 483 -21.12 -22.02 6.21
CA ALA A 483 -22.13 -21.88 5.18
C ALA A 483 -21.71 -21.02 3.99
N VAL A 484 -20.78 -20.08 4.19
CA VAL A 484 -20.27 -19.13 3.18
C VAL A 484 -18.76 -19.22 3.01
N GLY A 485 -18.11 -20.22 3.61
CA GLY A 485 -16.72 -20.57 3.37
C GLY A 485 -15.64 -19.63 3.93
N GLY A 486 -16.01 -18.64 4.77
CA GLY A 486 -15.07 -17.64 5.27
C GLY A 486 -15.14 -17.44 6.79
N TYR A 487 -14.63 -16.29 7.25
CA TYR A 487 -14.56 -15.92 8.66
C TYR A 487 -15.29 -14.61 8.92
N ALA A 488 -15.88 -14.48 10.11
CA ALA A 488 -16.32 -13.22 10.67
C ALA A 488 -15.49 -12.89 11.90
N VAL A 489 -15.03 -11.64 11.98
CA VAL A 489 -14.37 -11.04 13.15
C VAL A 489 -15.24 -9.89 13.61
N TYR A 490 -15.64 -9.88 14.86
CA TYR A 490 -16.61 -8.90 15.36
C TYR A 490 -16.45 -8.61 16.85
N SER A 491 -16.92 -7.45 17.28
CA SER A 491 -16.96 -7.05 18.69
C SER A 491 -17.93 -7.88 19.51
N LYS A 492 -17.70 -7.99 20.81
CA LYS A 492 -18.51 -8.84 21.71
C LYS A 492 -19.98 -8.45 21.80
N GLY A 493 -20.28 -7.16 21.75
CA GLY A 493 -21.64 -6.64 21.84
C GLY A 493 -22.50 -6.91 20.61
N LEU A 494 -21.94 -7.44 19.55
CA LEU A 494 -22.65 -7.73 18.32
C LEU A 494 -23.24 -9.14 18.34
N SER A 495 -24.50 -9.29 17.95
CA SER A 495 -25.13 -10.59 17.76
C SER A 495 -25.12 -11.01 16.29
N LEU A 496 -24.75 -12.28 16.03
CA LEU A 496 -24.65 -12.85 14.68
C LEU A 496 -25.40 -14.17 14.59
N LYS A 497 -26.47 -14.21 13.77
CA LYS A 497 -27.26 -15.39 13.48
C LYS A 497 -27.17 -15.78 12.02
N VAL A 498 -26.94 -17.04 11.72
CA VAL A 498 -26.83 -17.59 10.36
C VAL A 498 -27.92 -18.63 10.15
N ASP A 499 -28.87 -18.34 9.27
CA ASP A 499 -29.93 -19.28 8.83
C ASP A 499 -29.53 -19.83 7.45
N LYS A 500 -29.07 -21.08 7.44
CA LYS A 500 -28.63 -21.76 6.21
C LYS A 500 -29.80 -22.07 5.26
N ASN A 501 -30.95 -22.38 5.79
CA ASN A 501 -32.11 -22.77 4.99
C ASN A 501 -32.68 -21.58 4.22
N LYS A 502 -32.73 -20.42 4.88
CA LYS A 502 -33.18 -19.16 4.27
C LYS A 502 -32.06 -18.40 3.59
N ARG A 503 -30.81 -18.89 3.63
CA ARG A 503 -29.60 -18.17 3.19
C ARG A 503 -29.57 -16.73 3.72
N ASN A 504 -29.80 -16.57 5.03
CA ASN A 504 -29.85 -15.26 5.66
C ASN A 504 -28.84 -15.16 6.81
N ILE A 505 -28.11 -14.05 6.84
CA ILE A 505 -27.19 -13.65 7.90
C ILE A 505 -27.79 -12.42 8.56
N MET A 506 -28.19 -12.55 9.82
CA MET A 506 -28.78 -11.48 10.62
C MET A 506 -27.71 -10.98 11.61
N ILE A 507 -27.49 -9.70 11.60
CA ILE A 507 -26.50 -9.00 12.42
C ILE A 507 -27.23 -7.92 13.18
N LYS A 508 -27.06 -7.89 14.51
CA LYS A 508 -27.60 -6.81 15.34
C LYS A 508 -26.47 -6.20 16.16
N GLN A 509 -26.37 -4.89 16.11
CA GLN A 509 -25.43 -4.07 16.87
C GLN A 509 -26.12 -3.64 18.17
N ASP A 510 -25.51 -3.93 19.32
CA ASP A 510 -26.05 -3.52 20.62
C ASP A 510 -25.44 -2.19 21.08
N ASP A 511 -24.21 -1.88 20.70
CA ASP A 511 -23.50 -0.62 20.98
C ASP A 511 -22.98 0.01 19.68
N ALA A 512 -22.99 1.34 19.59
CA ALA A 512 -22.54 2.07 18.41
C ALA A 512 -21.05 1.86 18.06
N SER A 513 -20.24 1.42 19.01
CA SER A 513 -18.82 1.07 18.79
C SER A 513 -18.65 -0.32 18.20
N ASP A 514 -19.70 -1.13 18.14
CA ASP A 514 -19.65 -2.49 17.59
C ASP A 514 -19.50 -2.47 16.06
N TRP A 515 -18.80 -3.47 15.54
CA TRP A 515 -18.55 -3.65 14.11
C TRP A 515 -18.34 -5.12 13.78
N ILE A 516 -18.50 -5.46 12.51
CA ILE A 516 -18.21 -6.80 11.97
C ILE A 516 -17.41 -6.71 10.68
N LEU A 517 -16.47 -7.63 10.52
CA LEU A 517 -15.70 -7.86 9.31
C LEU A 517 -15.88 -9.31 8.85
N PHE A 518 -16.44 -9.49 7.66
CA PHE A 518 -16.41 -10.79 6.97
C PHE A 518 -15.19 -10.87 6.08
N LYS A 519 -14.47 -12.00 6.10
CA LYS A 519 -13.24 -12.23 5.33
C LYS A 519 -13.39 -13.47 4.45
N GLY A 520 -13.23 -13.30 3.14
CA GLY A 520 -13.17 -14.39 2.19
C GLY A 520 -14.45 -15.20 2.08
N VAL A 521 -15.61 -14.57 2.32
CA VAL A 521 -16.93 -15.23 2.24
C VAL A 521 -17.44 -15.27 0.81
N ASN A 522 -18.14 -16.35 0.47
CA ASN A 522 -18.93 -16.46 -0.76
C ASN A 522 -20.42 -16.30 -0.43
N LEU A 523 -21.01 -15.21 -0.89
CA LEU A 523 -22.37 -14.80 -0.56
C LEU A 523 -23.38 -15.08 -1.71
N ASP A 524 -23.15 -16.12 -2.49
CA ASP A 524 -24.02 -16.51 -3.60
C ASP A 524 -25.45 -16.82 -3.14
N GLY A 525 -26.41 -15.96 -3.53
CA GLY A 525 -27.83 -16.06 -3.16
C GLY A 525 -28.11 -15.79 -1.68
N TRP A 526 -27.18 -15.17 -0.94
CA TRP A 526 -27.38 -14.84 0.47
C TRP A 526 -27.95 -13.43 0.66
N THR A 527 -28.70 -13.29 1.74
CA THR A 527 -29.16 -12.00 2.26
C THR A 527 -28.39 -11.67 3.54
N LEU A 528 -27.83 -10.46 3.62
CA LEU A 528 -27.26 -9.90 4.85
C LEU A 528 -28.20 -8.83 5.37
N SER A 529 -28.60 -8.93 6.63
CA SER A 529 -29.44 -7.93 7.31
C SER A 529 -28.69 -7.39 8.52
N PHE A 530 -28.38 -6.10 8.53
CA PHE A 530 -27.70 -5.41 9.62
C PHE A 530 -28.65 -4.41 10.28
N ASP A 531 -28.93 -4.60 11.58
CA ASP A 531 -29.72 -3.71 12.41
C ASP A 531 -28.77 -2.97 13.38
N GLY A 532 -28.51 -1.72 13.09
CA GLY A 532 -27.53 -0.90 13.80
C GLY A 532 -28.10 -0.25 15.07
N ALA A 533 -27.20 0.16 15.97
CA ALA A 533 -27.58 0.92 17.16
C ALA A 533 -28.04 2.33 16.78
N LYS A 534 -29.02 2.86 17.52
CA LYS A 534 -29.59 4.18 17.26
C LYS A 534 -28.64 5.30 17.74
N ALA A 535 -28.67 6.43 17.04
CA ALA A 535 -27.87 7.61 17.35
C ALA A 535 -28.12 8.20 18.74
N GLU A 536 -29.30 7.97 19.29
CA GLU A 536 -29.73 8.49 20.61
C GLU A 536 -29.00 7.80 21.78
N ASP A 537 -28.46 6.60 21.56
CA ASP A 537 -27.94 5.71 22.61
C ASP A 537 -26.43 5.85 22.83
N SER A 538 -25.67 6.60 22.01
CA SER A 538 -24.21 6.65 22.14
C SER A 538 -23.55 7.85 21.49
N ARG A 539 -22.44 8.30 22.08
CA ARG A 539 -21.55 9.29 21.49
C ARG A 539 -20.42 8.58 20.75
N ARG A 540 -20.15 9.05 19.51
CA ARG A 540 -18.99 8.57 18.75
C ARG A 540 -17.69 8.94 19.49
N GLU A 541 -16.93 7.96 19.93
CA GLU A 541 -15.63 8.16 20.61
C GLU A 541 -14.47 8.44 19.63
N TYR A 542 -14.67 8.30 18.31
CA TYR A 542 -13.59 8.34 17.33
C TYR A 542 -13.37 9.76 16.79
N THR A 543 -12.11 10.19 16.82
CA THR A 543 -11.64 11.41 16.16
C THR A 543 -11.13 11.16 14.74
N GLN A 544 -11.01 9.89 14.32
CA GLN A 544 -10.57 9.43 13.00
C GLN A 544 -11.71 8.71 12.28
N ARG A 545 -11.61 8.65 10.94
CA ARG A 545 -12.59 7.94 10.10
C ARG A 545 -12.66 6.42 10.39
N PHE A 546 -11.62 5.82 10.95
CA PHE A 546 -11.58 4.40 11.32
C PHE A 546 -11.27 4.19 12.81
N ASN A 547 -11.72 3.06 13.32
CA ASN A 547 -11.50 2.68 14.71
C ASN A 547 -10.08 2.11 14.94
N LYS A 548 -9.75 1.73 16.19
CA LYS A 548 -8.43 1.15 16.56
C LYS A 548 -8.11 -0.17 15.86
N TYR A 549 -9.05 -0.79 15.19
CA TYR A 549 -8.88 -2.01 14.39
C TYR A 549 -8.81 -1.72 12.88
N GLY A 550 -8.88 -0.46 12.47
CA GLY A 550 -8.81 -0.04 11.07
C GLY A 550 -10.11 -0.12 10.30
N MET A 551 -11.23 -0.40 10.98
CA MET A 551 -12.54 -0.50 10.35
C MET A 551 -13.20 0.88 10.26
N THR A 552 -13.71 1.21 9.07
CA THR A 552 -14.56 2.38 8.81
C THR A 552 -16.03 1.97 8.87
N GLY A 553 -16.37 0.79 8.35
CA GLY A 553 -17.73 0.29 8.28
C GLY A 553 -18.26 -0.37 9.56
N CYS A 554 -19.57 -0.24 9.81
CA CYS A 554 -20.26 -1.09 10.75
C CYS A 554 -20.30 -2.54 10.23
N LEU A 555 -20.65 -2.71 8.95
CA LEU A 555 -20.55 -3.95 8.20
C LEU A 555 -19.42 -3.84 7.18
N ASN A 556 -18.37 -4.64 7.36
CA ASN A 556 -17.21 -4.67 6.45
C ASN A 556 -17.13 -6.02 5.74
N LEU A 557 -16.92 -6.00 4.41
CA LEU A 557 -16.79 -7.18 3.55
C LEU A 557 -15.44 -7.14 2.85
N TYR A 558 -14.52 -8.01 3.20
CA TYR A 558 -13.16 -8.04 2.68
C TYR A 558 -12.87 -9.33 1.91
N ARG A 559 -12.41 -9.21 0.65
CA ARG A 559 -12.14 -10.34 -0.25
C ARG A 559 -13.33 -11.29 -0.37
N SER A 560 -14.53 -10.70 -0.44
CA SER A 560 -15.78 -11.43 -0.55
C SER A 560 -16.18 -11.62 -2.01
N LYS A 561 -16.93 -12.70 -2.27
CA LYS A 561 -17.50 -12.96 -3.60
C LYS A 561 -19.01 -12.86 -3.52
N PHE A 562 -19.59 -12.14 -4.48
CA PHE A 562 -21.02 -11.91 -4.58
C PHE A 562 -21.58 -12.59 -5.83
N ASN A 563 -22.76 -13.16 -5.72
CA ASN A 563 -23.60 -13.54 -6.84
C ASN A 563 -25.06 -13.52 -6.36
N ASN A 564 -25.90 -12.69 -6.98
CA ASN A 564 -27.30 -12.53 -6.58
C ASN A 564 -27.48 -12.26 -5.06
N THR A 565 -26.55 -11.53 -4.46
CA THR A 565 -26.52 -11.20 -3.02
C THR A 565 -27.45 -10.02 -2.73
N LYS A 566 -28.05 -9.98 -1.54
CA LYS A 566 -28.83 -8.83 -1.05
C LYS A 566 -28.24 -8.32 0.27
N ILE A 567 -28.17 -7.00 0.44
CA ILE A 567 -27.64 -6.37 1.64
C ILE A 567 -28.61 -5.29 2.12
N TYR A 568 -29.11 -5.45 3.33
CA TYR A 568 -30.03 -4.52 3.98
C TYR A 568 -29.42 -4.00 5.26
N ILE A 569 -29.27 -2.67 5.38
CA ILE A 569 -28.68 -2.02 6.55
C ILE A 569 -29.66 -0.97 7.05
N LYS A 570 -29.91 -1.01 8.33
CA LYS A 570 -30.72 -0.04 9.02
C LYS A 570 -29.94 0.56 10.17
N GLU A 571 -29.78 1.89 10.13
CA GLU A 571 -29.04 2.65 11.14
C GLU A 571 -27.55 2.21 11.25
N GLY A 572 -26.85 2.66 12.26
CA GLY A 572 -25.45 2.40 12.53
C GLY A 572 -24.65 3.69 12.67
N MET A 573 -23.74 3.74 13.67
CA MET A 573 -22.99 4.94 14.06
C MET A 573 -21.53 4.96 13.56
N CYS A 574 -21.22 4.19 12.52
CA CYS A 574 -19.87 4.11 11.94
C CYS A 574 -19.63 5.21 10.89
N GLU A 575 -18.41 5.35 10.41
CA GLU A 575 -18.11 6.20 9.26
C GLU A 575 -18.87 5.74 8.03
N ASP A 576 -18.80 4.44 7.71
CA ASP A 576 -19.58 3.83 6.65
C ASP A 576 -20.62 2.86 7.26
N SER A 577 -21.85 2.87 6.77
CA SER A 577 -22.80 1.82 7.14
C SER A 577 -22.38 0.48 6.53
N LEU A 578 -21.97 0.48 5.25
CA LEU A 578 -21.42 -0.65 4.52
C LEU A 578 -20.05 -0.27 3.93
N ASN A 579 -19.03 -1.10 4.20
CA ASN A 579 -17.75 -0.98 3.53
C ASN A 579 -17.37 -2.30 2.84
N ILE A 580 -17.15 -2.25 1.51
CA ILE A 580 -16.78 -3.40 0.67
C ILE A 580 -15.35 -3.18 0.16
N ILE A 581 -14.44 -4.12 0.43
CA ILE A 581 -13.01 -3.95 0.12
C ILE A 581 -12.47 -5.18 -0.62
N ASP A 582 -11.71 -4.97 -1.72
CA ASP A 582 -11.00 -6.02 -2.49
C ASP A 582 -11.91 -7.22 -2.79
N SER A 583 -13.14 -6.94 -3.25
CA SER A 583 -14.22 -7.91 -3.42
C SER A 583 -14.74 -7.92 -4.86
N THR A 584 -15.42 -9.01 -5.27
CA THR A 584 -15.84 -9.18 -6.67
C THR A 584 -17.22 -9.81 -6.78
N GLY A 585 -17.90 -9.52 -7.90
CA GLY A 585 -19.14 -10.23 -8.27
C GLY A 585 -20.36 -9.32 -8.40
N SER A 586 -21.56 -9.92 -8.35
CA SER A 586 -22.83 -9.23 -8.57
C SER A 586 -23.69 -9.19 -7.30
N ILE A 587 -24.15 -8.00 -6.97
CA ILE A 587 -25.09 -7.74 -5.89
C ILE A 587 -26.45 -7.36 -6.50
N LYS A 588 -27.49 -8.06 -6.12
CA LYS A 588 -28.83 -7.80 -6.62
C LYS A 588 -29.42 -6.53 -6.04
N GLU A 589 -29.23 -6.33 -4.74
CA GLU A 589 -29.85 -5.21 -4.03
C GLU A 589 -29.01 -4.78 -2.84
N VAL A 590 -28.75 -3.47 -2.73
CA VAL A 590 -28.21 -2.82 -1.54
C VAL A 590 -29.22 -1.77 -1.08
N LYS A 591 -29.66 -1.86 0.17
CA LYS A 591 -30.52 -0.85 0.78
C LYS A 591 -29.97 -0.40 2.11
N VAL A 592 -29.77 0.92 2.26
CA VAL A 592 -29.30 1.56 3.49
C VAL A 592 -30.30 2.60 3.96
N GLU A 593 -30.70 2.47 5.23
CA GLU A 593 -31.58 3.43 5.90
C GLU A 593 -30.82 4.13 7.04
N LYS A 594 -30.76 5.45 7.04
CA LYS A 594 -30.15 6.29 8.09
C LYS A 594 -28.68 5.97 8.39
N ALA A 595 -27.80 6.17 7.43
CA ALA A 595 -26.36 6.15 7.68
C ALA A 595 -25.93 7.36 8.54
N TYR A 596 -25.05 7.14 9.51
CA TYR A 596 -24.52 8.20 10.37
C TYR A 596 -23.61 9.17 9.59
N ALA A 597 -22.69 8.64 8.77
CA ALA A 597 -21.89 9.40 7.83
C ALA A 597 -22.10 8.81 6.42
N ASP A 598 -21.19 8.00 5.86
CA ASP A 598 -21.35 7.45 4.52
C ASP A 598 -22.32 6.26 4.49
N GLY A 599 -23.17 6.20 3.46
CA GLY A 599 -24.11 5.09 3.26
C GLY A 599 -23.37 3.82 2.84
N VAL A 600 -22.68 3.89 1.72
CA VAL A 600 -21.93 2.78 1.12
C VAL A 600 -20.57 3.28 0.65
N ASP A 601 -19.50 2.61 1.10
CA ASP A 601 -18.13 2.82 0.66
C ASP A 601 -17.59 1.52 0.02
N ILE A 602 -17.03 1.61 -1.20
CA ILE A 602 -16.50 0.46 -1.93
C ILE A 602 -15.10 0.76 -2.44
N ASP A 603 -14.11 0.01 -1.92
CA ASP A 603 -12.70 0.18 -2.27
C ASP A 603 -12.13 -1.00 -3.05
N PHE A 604 -11.30 -0.74 -4.05
CA PHE A 604 -10.46 -1.72 -4.75
C PHE A 604 -11.23 -2.96 -5.24
N SER A 605 -12.49 -2.79 -5.60
CA SER A 605 -13.41 -3.89 -5.90
C SER A 605 -13.83 -3.89 -7.37
N SER A 606 -14.31 -5.05 -7.84
CA SER A 606 -14.96 -5.18 -9.14
C SER A 606 -16.36 -5.74 -8.91
N VAL A 607 -17.34 -4.83 -8.78
CA VAL A 607 -18.69 -5.18 -8.33
C VAL A 607 -19.74 -4.57 -9.26
N SER A 608 -20.74 -5.39 -9.62
CA SER A 608 -21.98 -4.91 -10.24
C SER A 608 -23.13 -4.91 -9.21
N ILE A 609 -23.98 -3.87 -9.23
CA ILE A 609 -25.15 -3.74 -8.36
C ILE A 609 -26.39 -3.44 -9.23
N GLU A 610 -27.39 -4.31 -9.19
CA GLU A 610 -28.63 -4.10 -9.95
C GLU A 610 -29.44 -2.94 -9.36
N SER A 611 -29.56 -2.85 -8.04
CA SER A 611 -30.30 -1.79 -7.35
C SER A 611 -29.59 -1.33 -6.10
N LEU A 612 -29.27 -0.03 -6.03
CA LEU A 612 -28.76 0.65 -4.86
C LEU A 612 -29.78 1.68 -4.39
N GLU A 613 -30.19 1.59 -3.14
CA GLU A 613 -31.07 2.58 -2.48
C GLU A 613 -30.42 3.04 -1.17
N VAL A 614 -30.21 4.35 -1.03
CA VAL A 614 -29.75 4.96 0.22
C VAL A 614 -30.71 6.07 0.62
N ASN A 615 -31.33 5.90 1.80
CA ASN A 615 -32.25 6.87 2.38
C ASN A 615 -31.61 7.52 3.59
N THR A 616 -31.19 8.74 3.48
CA THR A 616 -30.50 9.55 4.49
C THR A 616 -29.08 9.06 4.81
N ALA A 617 -28.10 9.86 4.40
CA ALA A 617 -26.71 9.71 4.81
C ALA A 617 -26.18 11.03 5.39
N GLY A 618 -25.49 10.94 6.52
CA GLY A 618 -24.93 12.12 7.20
C GLY A 618 -23.74 12.74 6.47
N ASN A 619 -23.22 12.09 5.42
CA ASN A 619 -22.17 12.56 4.53
C ASN A 619 -22.47 12.11 3.10
N ASP A 620 -21.69 11.22 2.47
CA ASP A 620 -21.90 10.74 1.11
C ASP A 620 -22.86 9.53 1.08
N CYS A 621 -23.77 9.45 0.11
CA CYS A 621 -24.62 8.28 -0.04
C CYS A 621 -23.86 7.08 -0.63
N LEU A 622 -23.03 7.33 -1.65
CA LEU A 622 -22.15 6.33 -2.27
C LEU A 622 -20.76 6.92 -2.46
N ASP A 623 -19.73 6.30 -1.89
CA ASP A 623 -18.31 6.60 -2.17
C ASP A 623 -17.64 5.35 -2.78
N VAL A 624 -16.91 5.51 -3.89
CA VAL A 624 -16.19 4.42 -4.53
C VAL A 624 -14.77 4.83 -4.88
N SER A 625 -13.82 3.93 -4.61
CA SER A 625 -12.39 4.17 -4.81
C SER A 625 -11.68 2.97 -5.43
N GLY A 626 -10.80 3.23 -6.39
CA GLY A 626 -9.79 2.27 -6.86
C GLY A 626 -10.33 1.01 -7.55
N GLY A 627 -11.52 1.02 -8.13
CA GLY A 627 -12.16 -0.18 -8.67
C GLY A 627 -12.92 -0.01 -9.98
N ILE A 628 -13.67 -1.06 -10.34
CA ILE A 628 -14.56 -1.07 -11.51
C ILE A 628 -15.99 -1.40 -11.03
N TYR A 629 -16.91 -0.47 -11.26
CA TYR A 629 -18.24 -0.50 -10.71
C TYR A 629 -19.29 -0.33 -11.82
N SER A 630 -20.31 -1.19 -11.82
CA SER A 630 -21.44 -1.14 -12.74
C SER A 630 -22.74 -1.17 -11.95
N LEU A 631 -23.55 -0.11 -12.04
CA LEU A 631 -24.80 0.02 -11.30
C LEU A 631 -25.96 0.28 -12.27
N ASP A 632 -27.02 -0.53 -12.18
CA ASP A 632 -28.15 -0.34 -13.09
C ASP A 632 -29.09 0.75 -12.59
N SER A 633 -29.52 0.70 -11.34
CA SER A 633 -30.41 1.68 -10.74
C SER A 633 -29.87 2.21 -9.43
N ILE A 634 -29.69 3.51 -9.35
CA ILE A 634 -29.23 4.23 -8.14
C ILE A 634 -30.35 5.18 -7.70
N LYS A 635 -30.84 5.00 -6.46
CA LYS A 635 -31.82 5.87 -5.82
C LYS A 635 -31.25 6.40 -4.51
N LEU A 636 -31.04 7.71 -4.46
CA LEU A 636 -30.40 8.36 -3.32
C LEU A 636 -31.30 9.47 -2.80
N LYS A 637 -31.42 9.58 -1.48
CA LYS A 637 -32.21 10.61 -0.84
C LYS A 637 -31.52 11.15 0.40
N ASP A 638 -31.61 12.46 0.62
CA ASP A 638 -31.05 13.16 1.78
C ASP A 638 -29.56 12.85 2.03
N CYS A 639 -28.72 12.99 1.02
CA CYS A 639 -27.27 12.87 1.13
C CYS A 639 -26.69 14.22 1.58
N ARG A 640 -26.19 14.31 2.80
CA ARG A 640 -25.83 15.61 3.37
C ARG A 640 -24.68 16.31 2.65
N ASP A 641 -23.71 15.55 2.12
CA ASP A 641 -22.62 16.08 1.28
C ASP A 641 -22.82 15.66 -0.17
N LYS A 642 -22.51 14.43 -0.57
CA LYS A 642 -22.58 14.01 -1.99
C LYS A 642 -23.57 12.86 -2.21
N GLY A 643 -24.25 12.91 -3.35
CA GLY A 643 -24.98 11.75 -3.83
C GLY A 643 -24.03 10.60 -4.18
N ILE A 644 -23.13 10.89 -5.13
CA ILE A 644 -22.13 9.94 -5.61
C ILE A 644 -20.75 10.58 -5.53
N SER A 645 -19.77 9.86 -5.00
CA SER A 645 -18.37 10.24 -4.89
C SER A 645 -17.51 9.16 -5.54
N VAL A 646 -16.77 9.50 -6.59
CA VAL A 646 -15.95 8.55 -7.36
C VAL A 646 -14.52 9.05 -7.41
N GLY A 647 -13.60 8.29 -6.85
CA GLY A 647 -12.20 8.71 -6.73
C GLY A 647 -11.17 7.64 -7.10
N GLU A 648 -9.91 8.03 -7.12
CA GLU A 648 -8.74 7.16 -7.09
C GLU A 648 -8.70 6.12 -8.23
N LYS A 649 -8.82 6.61 -9.49
CA LYS A 649 -8.84 5.76 -10.71
C LYS A 649 -10.03 4.81 -10.83
N SER A 650 -11.10 5.05 -10.12
CA SER A 650 -12.31 4.26 -10.27
C SER A 650 -12.94 4.43 -11.65
N LYS A 651 -13.53 3.36 -12.13
CA LYS A 651 -14.43 3.39 -13.29
C LYS A 651 -15.84 3.08 -12.84
N LEU A 652 -16.74 4.04 -12.90
CA LEU A 652 -18.15 3.86 -12.59
C LEU A 652 -18.98 3.97 -13.87
N THR A 653 -19.83 2.97 -14.10
CA THR A 653 -20.88 3.03 -15.13
C THR A 653 -22.24 2.87 -14.44
N ALA A 654 -23.17 3.80 -14.70
CA ALA A 654 -24.54 3.71 -14.17
C ALA A 654 -25.57 3.91 -15.27
N SER A 655 -26.66 3.12 -15.24
CA SER A 655 -27.76 3.25 -16.20
C SER A 655 -28.69 4.40 -15.79
N THR A 656 -29.16 4.41 -14.54
CA THR A 656 -30.11 5.42 -14.05
C THR A 656 -29.72 5.90 -12.66
N VAL A 657 -29.67 7.22 -12.49
CA VAL A 657 -29.45 7.88 -11.20
C VAL A 657 -30.61 8.79 -10.87
N LEU A 658 -31.28 8.54 -9.74
CA LEU A 658 -32.29 9.40 -9.16
C LEU A 658 -31.79 9.89 -7.80
N LEU A 659 -31.60 11.19 -7.64
CA LEU A 659 -31.14 11.82 -6.42
C LEU A 659 -32.11 12.93 -6.00
N ASP A 660 -32.52 12.86 -4.74
CA ASP A 660 -33.35 13.88 -4.11
C ASP A 660 -32.63 14.42 -2.86
N GLN A 661 -32.16 15.64 -2.92
CA GLN A 661 -31.43 16.41 -1.92
C GLN A 661 -29.98 15.91 -1.63
N ALA A 662 -29.03 16.73 -2.08
CA ALA A 662 -27.61 16.67 -1.71
C ALA A 662 -26.96 18.05 -1.87
N SER A 663 -25.82 18.27 -1.24
CA SER A 663 -25.00 19.44 -1.56
C SER A 663 -24.42 19.33 -2.96
N LEU A 664 -23.97 18.13 -3.37
CA LEU A 664 -23.36 17.82 -4.64
C LEU A 664 -23.91 16.49 -5.19
N GLY A 665 -24.30 16.48 -6.47
CA GLY A 665 -24.86 15.30 -7.11
C GLY A 665 -23.82 14.20 -7.39
N ASP A 666 -22.89 14.48 -8.31
CA ASP A 666 -21.76 13.59 -8.65
C ASP A 666 -20.42 14.31 -8.45
N SER A 667 -19.49 13.68 -7.75
CA SER A 667 -18.12 14.15 -7.56
C SER A 667 -17.14 13.15 -8.16
N SER A 668 -16.69 13.42 -9.38
CA SER A 668 -15.66 12.64 -10.05
C SER A 668 -14.27 13.19 -9.72
N LYS A 669 -13.39 12.38 -9.15
CA LYS A 669 -12.11 12.84 -8.60
C LYS A 669 -10.93 11.96 -9.02
N ASP A 670 -9.72 12.55 -9.08
CA ASP A 670 -8.49 11.80 -8.95
C ASP A 670 -8.34 10.65 -9.96
N SER A 671 -8.32 10.99 -11.27
CA SER A 671 -8.22 10.04 -12.39
C SER A 671 -9.41 9.08 -12.54
N SER A 672 -10.55 9.37 -11.90
CA SER A 672 -11.75 8.54 -12.09
C SER A 672 -12.44 8.81 -13.42
N ILE A 673 -13.17 7.81 -13.89
CA ILE A 673 -13.98 7.85 -15.11
C ILE A 673 -15.41 7.47 -14.76
N VAL A 674 -16.34 8.38 -14.94
CA VAL A 674 -17.75 8.19 -14.64
C VAL A 674 -18.56 8.27 -15.93
N ASN A 675 -19.41 7.26 -16.17
CA ASN A 675 -20.35 7.21 -17.29
C ASN A 675 -21.76 6.94 -16.75
N ILE A 676 -22.64 7.94 -16.82
CA ILE A 676 -24.03 7.82 -16.38
C ILE A 676 -24.95 8.03 -17.58
N ALA A 677 -25.74 7.02 -17.93
CA ALA A 677 -26.62 7.11 -19.09
C ALA A 677 -27.77 8.12 -18.86
N SER A 678 -28.37 8.12 -17.68
CA SER A 678 -29.43 9.08 -17.32
C SER A 678 -29.36 9.47 -15.86
N ALA A 679 -29.32 10.76 -15.57
CA ALA A 679 -29.36 11.29 -14.21
C ALA A 679 -30.47 12.34 -14.06
N LYS A 680 -31.28 12.17 -13.01
CA LYS A 680 -32.24 13.17 -12.56
C LYS A 680 -31.95 13.56 -11.11
N LEU A 681 -31.51 14.80 -10.90
CA LEU A 681 -31.04 15.30 -9.63
C LEU A 681 -31.93 16.47 -9.21
N THR A 682 -32.55 16.36 -8.06
CA THR A 682 -33.41 17.39 -7.46
C THR A 682 -32.86 17.87 -6.14
N GLY A 683 -33.01 19.15 -5.83
CA GLY A 683 -32.55 19.71 -4.54
C GLY A 683 -31.03 19.69 -4.35
N VAL A 684 -30.24 19.82 -5.42
CA VAL A 684 -28.78 19.86 -5.37
C VAL A 684 -28.25 21.26 -5.70
N LEU A 685 -27.16 21.66 -5.05
CA LEU A 685 -26.48 22.95 -5.33
C LEU A 685 -25.53 22.81 -6.52
N VAL A 686 -24.75 21.74 -6.55
CA VAL A 686 -23.81 21.40 -7.62
C VAL A 686 -24.26 20.09 -8.23
N CYS A 687 -24.57 20.09 -9.52
CA CYS A 687 -25.01 18.88 -10.24
C CYS A 687 -23.88 17.88 -10.39
N ALA A 688 -22.72 18.34 -10.80
CA ALA A 688 -21.53 17.52 -10.98
C ALA A 688 -20.26 18.34 -10.81
N GLU A 689 -19.23 17.71 -10.25
CA GLU A 689 -17.86 18.22 -10.26
C GLU A 689 -16.88 17.18 -10.84
N ALA A 690 -15.88 17.66 -11.60
CA ALA A 690 -14.74 16.86 -12.00
C ALA A 690 -13.44 17.57 -11.62
N VAL A 691 -12.65 16.97 -10.70
CA VAL A 691 -11.52 17.66 -10.06
C VAL A 691 -10.37 16.71 -9.69
N GLN A 692 -9.16 17.27 -9.64
CA GLN A 692 -8.01 16.62 -9.05
C GLN A 692 -7.82 17.10 -7.61
N LYS A 693 -7.97 16.22 -6.62
CA LYS A 693 -7.79 16.53 -5.18
C LYS A 693 -6.45 16.03 -4.62
N LYS A 694 -5.96 14.87 -5.09
CA LYS A 694 -4.75 14.23 -4.59
C LYS A 694 -3.58 14.38 -5.56
N GLN A 695 -2.39 14.60 -5.02
CA GLN A 695 -1.17 14.83 -5.80
C GLN A 695 -0.83 13.64 -6.70
N GLU A 696 -1.05 12.41 -6.22
CA GLU A 696 -0.71 11.15 -6.89
C GLU A 696 -1.60 10.78 -8.07
N PHE A 697 -2.67 11.53 -8.33
CA PHE A 697 -3.60 11.29 -9.44
C PHE A 697 -3.63 12.45 -10.43
N GLY A 698 -4.29 12.26 -11.55
CA GLY A 698 -4.61 13.26 -12.55
C GLY A 698 -6.04 13.83 -12.40
N GLY A 699 -6.51 14.53 -13.39
CA GLY A 699 -7.89 15.00 -13.49
C GLY A 699 -8.88 13.86 -13.69
N ALA A 700 -10.16 14.14 -13.55
CA ALA A 700 -11.25 13.19 -13.67
C ALA A 700 -12.10 13.42 -14.94
N SER A 701 -12.87 12.42 -15.34
CA SER A 701 -13.80 12.50 -16.47
C SER A 701 -15.19 12.05 -16.05
N ALA A 702 -16.22 12.87 -16.32
CA ALA A 702 -17.62 12.50 -16.16
C ALA A 702 -18.41 12.69 -17.45
N ILE A 703 -19.14 11.67 -17.85
CA ILE A 703 -19.93 11.63 -19.08
C ILE A 703 -21.38 11.31 -18.72
N PHE A 704 -22.30 12.22 -19.05
CA PHE A 704 -23.74 12.04 -18.86
C PHE A 704 -24.41 11.91 -20.22
N GLY A 705 -25.15 10.83 -20.46
CA GLY A 705 -26.01 10.69 -21.64
C GLY A 705 -27.17 11.69 -21.56
N SER A 706 -27.83 11.80 -20.40
CA SER A 706 -28.77 12.88 -20.09
C SER A 706 -28.59 13.32 -18.62
N LEU A 707 -28.70 14.63 -18.35
CA LEU A 707 -28.58 15.20 -17.01
C LEU A 707 -29.68 16.23 -16.78
N ASP A 708 -30.76 15.81 -16.09
CA ASP A 708 -31.82 16.70 -15.61
C ASP A 708 -31.45 17.24 -14.22
N CYS A 709 -30.89 18.45 -14.20
CA CYS A 709 -30.42 19.09 -12.97
C CYS A 709 -30.33 20.62 -13.15
N LYS A 710 -30.71 21.36 -12.12
CA LYS A 710 -30.72 22.84 -12.14
C LYS A 710 -29.54 23.50 -11.37
N GLY A 711 -28.62 22.71 -10.80
CA GLY A 711 -27.46 23.22 -10.06
C GLY A 711 -26.28 23.58 -10.98
N GLU A 712 -25.18 23.97 -10.35
CA GLU A 712 -23.91 24.32 -11.02
C GLU A 712 -23.16 23.07 -11.53
N ILE A 713 -22.20 23.28 -12.43
CA ILE A 713 -21.21 22.28 -12.87
C ILE A 713 -19.82 22.85 -12.65
N LEU A 714 -18.97 22.09 -11.97
CA LEU A 714 -17.62 22.52 -11.61
C LEU A 714 -16.59 21.61 -12.26
N VAL A 715 -15.67 22.21 -13.01
CA VAL A 715 -14.61 21.45 -13.70
C VAL A 715 -13.28 22.15 -13.47
N ASP A 716 -12.27 21.45 -12.99
CA ASP A 716 -10.93 22.01 -12.97
C ASP A 716 -10.22 21.88 -14.33
N LYS A 717 -9.07 22.53 -14.46
CA LYS A 717 -8.32 22.61 -15.74
C LYS A 717 -7.80 21.26 -16.25
N ASN A 718 -7.76 20.23 -15.41
CA ASN A 718 -7.21 18.90 -15.72
C ASN A 718 -8.31 17.85 -15.90
N SER A 719 -9.58 18.25 -15.79
CA SER A 719 -10.74 17.36 -15.79
C SER A 719 -11.74 17.71 -16.90
N ILE A 720 -12.66 16.80 -17.17
CA ILE A 720 -13.63 16.95 -18.26
C ILE A 720 -15.01 16.51 -17.78
N ILE A 721 -16.05 17.31 -18.09
CA ILE A 721 -17.45 16.88 -18.00
C ILE A 721 -18.08 17.03 -19.38
N THR A 722 -18.69 15.96 -19.90
CA THR A 722 -19.46 15.96 -21.15
C THR A 722 -20.91 15.59 -20.88
N ARG A 723 -21.84 16.23 -21.62
CA ARG A 723 -23.27 15.91 -21.61
C ARG A 723 -23.68 15.56 -23.04
N GLY A 724 -24.50 14.54 -23.19
CA GLY A 724 -25.19 14.28 -24.42
C GLY A 724 -26.00 15.50 -24.84
N ALA A 725 -26.17 15.71 -26.13
CA ALA A 725 -27.08 16.75 -26.64
C ALA A 725 -28.50 16.45 -26.13
N GLU A 726 -29.17 17.46 -25.56
CA GLU A 726 -30.58 17.42 -25.19
C GLU A 726 -31.45 17.14 -26.42
#